data_ca040c12874178cae2c58d0a521be1b7
#
_entry.id   ca040c12874178cae2c58d0a521be1b7
#
_cell.length_a   1.000
_cell.length_b   1.000
_cell.length_c   1.000
_cell.angle_alpha   90.00
_cell.angle_beta   90.00
_cell.angle_gamma   90.00
#
_symmetry.space_group_name_H-M   'P 1'
#
loop_
_entity.id
_entity.type
_entity.pdbx_description
1 polymer ?
#
loop_
_entity_poly.entity_id
_entity_poly.type
_entity_poly.pdbx_seq_one_letter_code
_entity_poly.pdbx_strand_id
1 'polypeptide(L)'
;MNIEYDVCGFERNDKMEENKITAEVKQPEKVIFRMPVLPLRGLVLFPHTAMHLEAQRKFSIKAIEYAVSKNVPVLLLTQIDASVEKVTKNDFYNIGTIANLKKFTRLPNECVRVFVDVVSRAKCIGLFEENGLWFAEVEALKEGEAPKMTKNMEAQIRSMKDLFAEYFHIIGRISPDVIYKTNSISDVSRLTDTIAGNMIIDYDDKEFLLEILDVKKRIKEVIRILTSEIELLKIEIDIQSKVQSKIDKNQREHYLREKMRVIAEELGEDEDAFSISQEYVKKLESLKLDKQTHEKILKEINHFSHLPSYSQEASVIRTYLDTLFDLPWNKKTKEHIDIKKCIEVLDKDHYGMEDVKQKLVEYLSAKQINPQIKSQIICLAGPPGVGKTSVARSVAKALGRKYERMSLGGVRDEAQIRGHRKTYVGAMMGSLMGAVRSSGVKNPLILLDEIDKLGSDYKGDPASALLEALDSQQNYSFTDHYLGVPFDLSDVLFITTANNTDTIPAPLLDRMEVINLSSYTRYEKYRIAHDYLIKKQFLNHKITKKQISIDDSAVYSIIDFYVREAGVRNLERTIINLIRKCEKKYLLSKKPVRVTESNIEEFLGKKKYLTEKRFETPQIGAVMGLAWTQAGGDTLFCEAVCVDGTGKIEATGSLGDVMKESTRIAVTHIRSISGFLGIDSDFYKKNDIFIHFPDGATPKDGPSAGITIALAVASALTKREVRSDVAMTGEISVRGKVLPIGGLKEKAISAHRAGIFNIIIPKENEKDIEDIPYEIRKELNFMCVSEFSQVLEIALLPRDFEENFSPDYFKEDMGEYGINMNYSQKS
;
A
#
# COMPACT_ATOMS: atom_id res chain seq x y z
N MET A 1 14.40 -1.01 -18.20
CA MET A 1 15.18 -2.21 -17.90
C MET A 1 15.19 -3.04 -19.18
N ASN A 2 16.24 -2.83 -19.98
CA ASN A 2 16.44 -3.51 -21.26
C ASN A 2 16.98 -4.90 -20.97
N ILE A 3 16.43 -5.88 -21.59
CA ILE A 3 17.00 -7.24 -21.67
C ILE A 3 17.33 -7.48 -23.11
N GLU A 4 18.62 -7.44 -23.41
CA GLU A 4 19.23 -7.86 -24.65
C GLU A 4 19.22 -9.40 -24.67
N TYR A 5 18.85 -9.97 -25.83
CA TYR A 5 19.13 -11.37 -26.13
C TYR A 5 20.26 -11.47 -27.16
N ASP A 6 21.32 -12.12 -26.74
CA ASP A 6 22.46 -12.50 -27.54
C ASP A 6 22.08 -13.45 -28.66
N VAL A 7 22.56 -13.14 -29.87
CA VAL A 7 22.53 -14.00 -31.02
C VAL A 7 23.91 -14.66 -31.13
N CYS A 8 23.94 -15.97 -30.96
CA CYS A 8 25.11 -16.80 -31.22
C CYS A 8 25.18 -17.15 -32.70
N GLY A 9 26.27 -16.75 -33.36
CA GLY A 9 26.58 -17.05 -34.71
C GLY A 9 27.03 -18.50 -34.91
N PHE A 10 26.81 -19.01 -36.13
CA PHE A 10 27.55 -20.14 -36.67
C PHE A 10 28.12 -19.79 -38.02
N GLU A 11 29.40 -20.03 -38.12
CA GLU A 11 30.29 -19.77 -39.24
C GLU A 11 30.05 -20.69 -40.44
N ARG A 12 30.34 -20.09 -41.60
CA ARG A 12 30.51 -20.80 -42.89
C ARG A 12 31.72 -21.75 -42.87
N ASN A 13 31.57 -22.83 -43.56
CA ASN A 13 32.72 -23.46 -44.21
C ASN A 13 32.34 -23.90 -45.64
N ASP A 14 33.07 -23.32 -46.61
CA ASP A 14 33.14 -23.73 -48.02
C ASP A 14 33.91 -25.06 -48.16
N LYS A 15 33.50 -25.86 -49.11
CA LYS A 15 34.35 -26.35 -50.22
C LYS A 15 33.64 -27.39 -51.12
N MET A 16 33.55 -26.96 -52.37
CA MET A 16 33.81 -27.67 -53.66
C MET A 16 33.49 -29.18 -53.77
N GLU A 17 32.70 -29.52 -54.80
CA GLU A 17 33.20 -30.15 -55.98
C GLU A 17 32.16 -30.24 -57.13
N GLU A 18 32.60 -29.82 -58.34
CA GLU A 18 31.87 -29.87 -59.58
C GLU A 18 31.66 -31.33 -60.00
N ASN A 19 30.45 -31.65 -60.52
CA ASN A 19 30.36 -32.63 -61.60
C ASN A 19 29.17 -32.32 -62.50
N LYS A 20 29.50 -31.98 -63.74
CA LYS A 20 28.57 -31.78 -64.86
C LYS A 20 27.89 -33.10 -65.24
N ILE A 21 26.55 -33.11 -65.23
CA ILE A 21 25.78 -33.96 -66.12
C ILE A 21 24.68 -33.09 -66.74
N THR A 22 24.88 -32.76 -67.97
CA THR A 22 23.91 -32.11 -68.87
C THR A 22 22.81 -33.13 -69.19
N ALA A 23 21.61 -32.90 -68.58
CA ALA A 23 20.39 -33.49 -69.06
C ALA A 23 19.47 -32.35 -69.54
N GLU A 24 19.30 -32.19 -70.83
CA GLU A 24 18.29 -31.28 -71.39
C GLU A 24 16.90 -31.77 -70.95
N VAL A 25 16.32 -31.08 -69.94
CA VAL A 25 14.89 -31.22 -69.67
C VAL A 25 14.18 -30.23 -70.59
N LYS A 26 13.54 -30.74 -71.64
CA LYS A 26 12.57 -30.01 -72.46
C LYS A 26 11.51 -29.47 -71.51
N GLN A 27 11.47 -28.13 -71.33
CA GLN A 27 10.35 -27.44 -70.65
C GLN A 27 9.07 -27.74 -71.42
N PRO A 28 7.94 -28.06 -70.78
CA PRO A 28 6.67 -28.21 -71.52
C PRO A 28 6.29 -26.83 -72.07
N GLU A 29 5.87 -26.80 -73.35
CA GLU A 29 5.41 -25.60 -74.03
C GLU A 29 4.36 -24.87 -73.14
N LYS A 30 4.66 -23.64 -72.62
CA LYS A 30 3.68 -22.79 -71.97
C LYS A 30 2.66 -22.33 -72.98
N VAL A 31 1.44 -22.84 -72.90
CA VAL A 31 0.33 -22.40 -73.74
C VAL A 31 -0.20 -21.07 -73.19
N ILE A 32 0.19 -19.98 -73.82
CA ILE A 32 -0.27 -18.65 -73.57
C ILE A 32 -1.52 -18.34 -74.39
N PHE A 33 -2.61 -18.00 -73.69
CA PHE A 33 -3.86 -17.62 -74.34
C PHE A 33 -4.09 -16.13 -74.20
N ARG A 34 -4.65 -15.45 -75.12
CA ARG A 34 -5.12 -14.09 -75.04
C ARG A 34 -6.63 -14.06 -74.83
N MET A 35 -7.07 -13.41 -73.70
CA MET A 35 -8.49 -13.36 -73.42
C MET A 35 -8.89 -11.97 -72.75
N PRO A 36 -10.18 -11.63 -72.91
CA PRO A 36 -10.66 -10.40 -72.29
C PRO A 36 -10.67 -10.54 -70.75
N VAL A 37 -10.44 -9.43 -70.04
CA VAL A 37 -10.44 -9.36 -68.57
C VAL A 37 -11.75 -8.77 -68.07
N LEU A 38 -12.36 -9.45 -67.10
CA LEU A 38 -13.48 -8.93 -66.34
C LEU A 38 -13.02 -8.59 -64.93
N PRO A 39 -12.79 -7.32 -64.61
CA PRO A 39 -12.37 -6.87 -63.29
C PRO A 39 -13.44 -7.12 -62.24
N LEU A 40 -13.05 -7.77 -61.16
CA LEU A 40 -13.87 -7.99 -59.97
C LEU A 40 -13.52 -6.98 -58.90
N ARG A 41 -14.52 -6.51 -58.17
CA ARG A 41 -14.38 -5.49 -57.12
C ARG A 41 -14.81 -6.06 -55.77
N GLY A 42 -13.83 -6.26 -54.88
CA GLY A 42 -14.07 -6.83 -53.54
C GLY A 42 -14.68 -8.23 -53.56
N LEU A 43 -14.45 -8.96 -54.64
CA LEU A 43 -14.95 -10.31 -54.84
C LEU A 43 -13.87 -11.20 -55.50
N VAL A 44 -13.63 -12.34 -54.93
CA VAL A 44 -12.72 -13.38 -55.44
C VAL A 44 -13.51 -14.63 -55.77
N LEU A 45 -13.35 -15.16 -56.96
CA LEU A 45 -14.07 -16.36 -57.43
C LEU A 45 -13.10 -17.51 -57.58
N PHE A 46 -13.40 -18.63 -56.95
CA PHE A 46 -12.64 -19.85 -56.98
C PHE A 46 -13.06 -20.76 -58.13
N PRO A 47 -12.21 -21.67 -58.62
CA PRO A 47 -12.58 -22.70 -59.58
C PRO A 47 -13.81 -23.49 -59.15
N HIS A 48 -14.62 -23.92 -60.11
CA HIS A 48 -15.88 -24.64 -59.93
C HIS A 48 -17.01 -23.85 -59.25
N THR A 49 -16.84 -22.52 -59.12
CA THR A 49 -17.91 -21.63 -58.66
C THR A 49 -18.75 -21.16 -59.85
N ALA A 50 -20.07 -21.28 -59.69
CA ALA A 50 -21.02 -20.79 -60.67
C ALA A 50 -22.00 -19.82 -60.07
N MET A 51 -22.03 -18.59 -60.55
CA MET A 51 -22.89 -17.53 -59.96
C MET A 51 -23.26 -16.45 -60.96
N HIS A 52 -24.23 -15.63 -60.57
CA HIS A 52 -24.58 -14.41 -61.32
C HIS A 52 -23.73 -13.23 -60.86
N LEU A 53 -23.12 -12.52 -61.81
CA LEU A 53 -22.45 -11.26 -61.57
C LEU A 53 -23.26 -10.12 -62.21
N GLU A 54 -23.22 -8.96 -61.59
CA GLU A 54 -23.77 -7.72 -62.12
C GLU A 54 -22.66 -6.72 -62.45
N ALA A 55 -22.62 -6.28 -63.70
CA ALA A 55 -21.64 -5.32 -64.20
C ALA A 55 -22.33 -4.02 -64.60
N GLN A 56 -21.81 -2.90 -64.08
CA GLN A 56 -22.31 -1.55 -64.34
C GLN A 56 -21.25 -0.70 -65.07
N ARG A 57 -19.97 -1.05 -65.01
CA ARG A 57 -18.90 -0.30 -65.62
C ARG A 57 -18.87 -0.56 -67.13
N LYS A 58 -18.69 0.51 -67.94
CA LYS A 58 -18.68 0.41 -69.43
C LYS A 58 -17.65 -0.57 -69.97
N PHE A 59 -16.44 -0.65 -69.38
CA PHE A 59 -15.43 -1.59 -69.81
C PHE A 59 -15.76 -3.03 -69.43
N SER A 60 -16.39 -3.29 -68.28
CA SER A 60 -16.85 -4.62 -67.87
C SER A 60 -17.99 -5.11 -68.73
N ILE A 61 -18.94 -4.24 -69.06
CA ILE A 61 -20.05 -4.55 -69.98
C ILE A 61 -19.55 -4.90 -71.36
N LYS A 62 -18.60 -4.12 -71.88
CA LYS A 62 -17.95 -4.39 -73.16
C LYS A 62 -17.18 -5.71 -73.13
N ALA A 63 -16.50 -6.03 -72.09
CA ALA A 63 -15.78 -7.31 -71.92
C ALA A 63 -16.73 -8.52 -71.95
N ILE A 64 -17.91 -8.40 -71.28
CA ILE A 64 -18.95 -9.42 -71.29
C ILE A 64 -19.56 -9.59 -72.71
N GLU A 65 -19.91 -8.49 -73.37
CA GLU A 65 -20.48 -8.50 -74.70
C GLU A 65 -19.48 -9.10 -75.77
N TYR A 66 -18.24 -8.74 -75.65
CA TYR A 66 -17.18 -9.27 -76.45
C TYR A 66 -17.01 -10.79 -76.27
N ALA A 67 -16.88 -11.22 -75.02
CA ALA A 67 -16.70 -12.63 -74.69
C ALA A 67 -17.88 -13.48 -75.13
N VAL A 68 -19.11 -13.01 -74.91
CA VAL A 68 -20.33 -13.73 -75.30
C VAL A 68 -20.45 -13.76 -76.83
N SER A 69 -20.22 -12.65 -77.55
CA SER A 69 -20.33 -12.57 -79.01
C SER A 69 -19.31 -13.46 -79.70
N LYS A 70 -18.09 -13.60 -79.22
CA LYS A 70 -17.02 -14.41 -79.74
C LYS A 70 -16.93 -15.82 -79.18
N ASN A 71 -17.79 -16.14 -78.21
CA ASN A 71 -17.79 -17.40 -77.46
C ASN A 71 -16.41 -17.78 -76.87
N VAL A 72 -15.72 -16.74 -76.27
CA VAL A 72 -14.41 -16.92 -75.69
C VAL A 72 -14.51 -16.80 -74.16
N PRO A 73 -13.66 -17.56 -73.42
CA PRO A 73 -13.61 -17.39 -71.97
C PRO A 73 -13.06 -16.03 -71.56
N VAL A 74 -13.34 -15.62 -70.32
CA VAL A 74 -12.81 -14.38 -69.72
C VAL A 74 -11.89 -14.71 -68.59
N LEU A 75 -10.90 -13.84 -68.36
CA LEU A 75 -10.11 -13.82 -67.13
C LEU A 75 -10.79 -12.93 -66.12
N LEU A 76 -11.12 -13.50 -64.98
CA LEU A 76 -11.58 -12.77 -63.80
C LEU A 76 -10.36 -12.34 -62.96
N LEU A 77 -10.15 -11.05 -62.76
CA LEU A 77 -9.08 -10.51 -61.95
C LEU A 77 -9.67 -9.58 -60.88
N THR A 78 -9.30 -9.80 -59.65
CA THR A 78 -9.69 -8.94 -58.56
C THR A 78 -8.84 -7.67 -58.51
N GLN A 79 -9.47 -6.53 -58.24
CA GLN A 79 -8.76 -5.27 -58.01
C GLN A 79 -8.17 -5.28 -56.57
N ILE A 80 -6.90 -4.80 -56.44
CA ILE A 80 -6.19 -4.67 -55.19
C ILE A 80 -6.91 -3.68 -54.27
N ASP A 81 -7.37 -2.55 -54.81
CA ASP A 81 -8.17 -1.56 -54.06
C ASP A 81 -9.55 -1.42 -54.71
N ALA A 82 -10.57 -1.88 -53.99
CA ALA A 82 -11.94 -1.83 -54.45
C ALA A 82 -12.50 -0.41 -54.62
N SER A 83 -11.85 0.62 -54.05
CA SER A 83 -12.27 2.02 -54.13
C SER A 83 -11.93 2.70 -55.46
N VAL A 84 -10.94 2.19 -56.16
CA VAL A 84 -10.44 2.77 -57.41
C VAL A 84 -11.45 2.61 -58.54
N GLU A 85 -11.92 3.72 -59.15
CA GLU A 85 -12.85 3.68 -60.28
C GLU A 85 -12.15 3.49 -61.62
N LYS A 86 -11.02 4.19 -61.84
CA LYS A 86 -10.22 4.10 -63.05
C LYS A 86 -9.01 3.19 -62.83
N VAL A 87 -9.13 1.95 -63.26
CA VAL A 87 -8.11 0.95 -63.04
C VAL A 87 -6.94 1.10 -64.02
N THR A 88 -5.74 0.86 -63.53
CA THR A 88 -4.48 0.80 -64.26
C THR A 88 -3.92 -0.63 -64.25
N LYS A 89 -2.84 -0.89 -64.96
CA LYS A 89 -2.23 -2.25 -65.02
C LYS A 89 -1.78 -2.77 -63.66
N ASN A 90 -1.45 -1.88 -62.74
CA ASN A 90 -0.89 -2.25 -61.44
C ASN A 90 -1.97 -2.44 -60.35
N ASP A 91 -3.23 -2.20 -60.66
CA ASP A 91 -4.34 -2.25 -59.71
C ASP A 91 -5.01 -3.64 -59.63
N PHE A 92 -4.38 -4.67 -60.20
CA PHE A 92 -4.90 -6.04 -60.23
C PHE A 92 -3.97 -7.03 -59.59
N TYR A 93 -4.52 -8.05 -58.94
CA TYR A 93 -3.76 -9.21 -58.52
C TYR A 93 -3.24 -9.99 -59.74
N ASN A 94 -2.10 -10.68 -59.57
CA ASN A 94 -1.45 -11.39 -60.69
C ASN A 94 -2.07 -12.76 -61.00
N ILE A 95 -2.82 -13.32 -60.04
CA ILE A 95 -3.52 -14.61 -60.23
C ILE A 95 -5.02 -14.34 -60.27
N GLY A 96 -5.71 -14.95 -61.14
CA GLY A 96 -7.14 -14.89 -61.28
C GLY A 96 -7.72 -16.22 -61.75
N THR A 97 -8.93 -16.18 -62.25
CA THR A 97 -9.61 -17.38 -62.69
C THR A 97 -10.16 -17.22 -64.11
N ILE A 98 -10.07 -18.29 -64.88
CA ILE A 98 -10.69 -18.40 -66.23
C ILE A 98 -12.14 -18.85 -66.05
N ALA A 99 -13.07 -18.10 -66.64
CA ALA A 99 -14.47 -18.40 -66.56
C ALA A 99 -15.18 -18.39 -67.93
N ASN A 100 -16.16 -19.22 -68.07
CA ASN A 100 -17.08 -19.23 -69.19
C ASN A 100 -18.34 -18.43 -68.91
N LEU A 101 -18.76 -17.55 -69.80
CA LEU A 101 -20.00 -16.82 -69.71
C LEU A 101 -21.14 -17.50 -70.42
N LYS A 102 -22.20 -17.93 -69.70
CA LYS A 102 -23.26 -18.79 -70.29
C LYS A 102 -24.52 -18.03 -70.68
N LYS A 103 -24.96 -17.06 -69.93
CA LYS A 103 -26.16 -16.26 -70.19
C LYS A 103 -25.94 -14.86 -69.73
N PHE A 104 -26.32 -13.82 -70.50
CA PHE A 104 -26.34 -12.47 -69.98
C PHE A 104 -27.72 -11.85 -70.28
N THR A 105 -28.15 -10.99 -69.38
CA THR A 105 -29.41 -10.25 -69.47
C THR A 105 -29.11 -8.78 -69.13
N ARG A 106 -29.59 -7.88 -69.97
CA ARG A 106 -29.59 -6.45 -69.66
C ARG A 106 -30.71 -6.11 -68.67
N LEU A 107 -30.33 -5.48 -67.58
CA LEU A 107 -31.27 -5.01 -66.57
C LEU A 107 -31.58 -3.50 -66.79
N PRO A 108 -32.65 -2.94 -66.22
CA PRO A 108 -32.83 -1.50 -66.15
C PRO A 108 -31.56 -0.81 -65.55
N ASN A 109 -31.32 0.44 -65.90
CA ASN A 109 -30.19 1.23 -65.42
C ASN A 109 -28.80 0.86 -65.97
N GLU A 110 -28.72 0.45 -67.22
CA GLU A 110 -27.45 0.11 -67.91
C GLU A 110 -26.62 -0.98 -67.18
N CYS A 111 -27.22 -1.79 -66.35
CA CYS A 111 -26.61 -2.92 -65.66
C CYS A 111 -26.77 -4.22 -66.50
N VAL A 112 -25.71 -5.03 -66.51
CA VAL A 112 -25.70 -6.36 -67.17
C VAL A 112 -25.51 -7.42 -66.11
N ARG A 113 -26.47 -8.38 -66.08
CA ARG A 113 -26.35 -9.59 -65.27
C ARG A 113 -25.86 -10.73 -66.15
N VAL A 114 -24.75 -11.36 -65.71
CA VAL A 114 -24.15 -12.48 -66.50
C VAL A 114 -23.97 -13.67 -65.54
N PHE A 115 -24.24 -14.88 -66.07
CA PHE A 115 -23.95 -16.15 -65.40
C PHE A 115 -22.52 -16.56 -65.72
N VAL A 116 -21.68 -16.66 -64.72
CA VAL A 116 -20.26 -16.99 -64.79
C VAL A 116 -20.05 -18.38 -64.24
N ASP A 117 -19.35 -19.23 -65.01
CA ASP A 117 -18.93 -20.57 -64.59
C ASP A 117 -17.40 -20.65 -64.62
N VAL A 118 -16.80 -20.67 -63.44
CA VAL A 118 -15.36 -20.60 -63.24
C VAL A 118 -14.71 -21.98 -63.44
N VAL A 119 -13.74 -22.06 -64.34
CA VAL A 119 -13.14 -23.33 -64.77
C VAL A 119 -11.82 -23.63 -64.02
N SER A 120 -10.85 -22.72 -64.09
CA SER A 120 -9.52 -22.98 -63.60
C SER A 120 -8.79 -21.67 -63.13
N ARG A 121 -7.71 -21.84 -62.37
CA ARG A 121 -6.79 -20.74 -62.03
C ARG A 121 -5.92 -20.35 -63.20
N ALA A 122 -5.56 -19.10 -63.29
CA ALA A 122 -4.68 -18.60 -64.31
C ALA A 122 -3.79 -17.48 -63.80
N LYS A 123 -2.59 -17.41 -64.30
CA LYS A 123 -1.64 -16.29 -64.05
C LYS A 123 -1.70 -15.31 -65.20
N CYS A 124 -1.88 -14.05 -64.85
CA CYS A 124 -1.79 -12.94 -65.77
C CYS A 124 -0.31 -12.63 -66.03
N ILE A 125 0.15 -12.77 -67.26
CA ILE A 125 1.55 -12.46 -67.64
C ILE A 125 1.67 -11.03 -68.11
N GLY A 126 0.66 -10.53 -68.83
CA GLY A 126 0.66 -9.16 -69.33
C GLY A 126 -0.76 -8.62 -69.52
N LEU A 127 -0.97 -7.36 -69.17
CA LEU A 127 -2.24 -6.63 -69.30
C LEU A 127 -2.08 -5.49 -70.28
N PHE A 128 -3.02 -5.38 -71.23
CA PHE A 128 -3.06 -4.31 -72.23
C PHE A 128 -4.50 -3.89 -72.50
N GLU A 129 -4.67 -2.64 -72.84
CA GLU A 129 -5.98 -2.05 -73.13
C GLU A 129 -6.06 -1.84 -74.62
N GLU A 130 -7.13 -2.36 -75.30
CA GLU A 130 -7.42 -2.16 -76.70
C GLU A 130 -8.90 -1.75 -76.86
N ASN A 131 -9.14 -0.67 -77.56
CA ASN A 131 -10.48 -0.14 -77.81
C ASN A 131 -11.38 0.03 -76.59
N GLY A 132 -10.77 0.33 -75.42
CA GLY A 132 -11.49 0.45 -74.16
C GLY A 132 -11.93 -0.90 -73.54
N LEU A 133 -11.22 -1.96 -73.86
CA LEU A 133 -11.30 -3.31 -73.34
C LEU A 133 -9.94 -3.74 -72.77
N TRP A 134 -9.97 -4.39 -71.59
CA TRP A 134 -8.77 -5.00 -71.05
C TRP A 134 -8.61 -6.43 -71.63
N PHE A 135 -7.42 -6.71 -72.14
CA PHE A 135 -6.99 -8.06 -72.52
C PHE A 135 -5.80 -8.50 -71.72
N ALA A 136 -5.74 -9.78 -71.40
CA ALA A 136 -4.60 -10.38 -70.71
C ALA A 136 -3.98 -11.51 -71.53
N GLU A 137 -2.66 -11.57 -71.49
CA GLU A 137 -1.92 -12.80 -71.79
C GLU A 137 -1.89 -13.65 -70.55
N VAL A 138 -2.43 -14.88 -70.69
CA VAL A 138 -2.77 -15.74 -69.54
C VAL A 138 -2.09 -17.09 -69.68
N GLU A 139 -1.41 -17.52 -68.64
CA GLU A 139 -0.90 -18.84 -68.42
C GLU A 139 -1.90 -19.65 -67.59
N ALA A 140 -2.52 -20.66 -68.12
CA ALA A 140 -3.39 -21.52 -67.30
C ALA A 140 -2.54 -22.32 -66.29
N LEU A 141 -2.86 -22.15 -65.03
CA LEU A 141 -2.14 -22.82 -63.96
C LEU A 141 -2.71 -24.23 -63.75
N LYS A 142 -1.85 -25.24 -63.90
CA LYS A 142 -2.23 -26.64 -63.59
C LYS A 142 -2.15 -26.74 -62.03
N GLU A 143 -3.20 -27.22 -61.43
CA GLU A 143 -3.14 -27.59 -60.00
C GLU A 143 -2.15 -28.77 -59.86
N GLY A 144 -1.45 -28.75 -58.67
CA GLY A 144 -0.53 -29.85 -58.37
C GLY A 144 -1.25 -31.22 -58.34
N GLU A 145 -0.50 -32.30 -58.44
CA GLU A 145 -1.07 -33.63 -58.36
C GLU A 145 -1.94 -33.79 -57.12
N ALA A 146 -3.07 -34.51 -57.28
CA ALA A 146 -3.95 -34.75 -56.14
C ALA A 146 -3.19 -35.36 -54.97
N PRO A 147 -3.31 -34.82 -53.73
CA PRO A 147 -2.52 -35.30 -52.65
C PRO A 147 -2.83 -36.75 -52.30
N LYS A 148 -1.77 -37.58 -52.11
CA LYS A 148 -1.96 -38.96 -51.66
C LYS A 148 -2.75 -38.94 -50.32
N MET A 149 -3.84 -39.68 -50.29
CA MET A 149 -4.67 -39.80 -49.09
C MET A 149 -3.93 -40.58 -48.02
N THR A 150 -3.43 -39.84 -47.02
CA THR A 150 -2.81 -40.39 -45.82
C THR A 150 -3.76 -40.15 -44.64
N LYS A 151 -3.64 -40.95 -43.59
CA LYS A 151 -4.45 -40.74 -42.35
C LYS A 151 -4.40 -39.31 -41.84
N ASN A 152 -3.24 -38.63 -41.97
CA ASN A 152 -3.10 -37.23 -41.56
C ASN A 152 -3.90 -36.28 -42.48
N MET A 153 -3.91 -36.57 -43.82
CA MET A 153 -4.69 -35.77 -44.75
C MET A 153 -6.21 -35.95 -44.51
N GLU A 154 -6.66 -37.16 -44.27
CA GLU A 154 -8.06 -37.43 -43.91
C GLU A 154 -8.47 -36.68 -42.65
N ALA A 155 -7.60 -36.66 -41.62
CA ALA A 155 -7.84 -35.91 -40.40
C ALA A 155 -7.95 -34.38 -40.66
N GLN A 156 -7.07 -33.82 -41.53
CA GLN A 156 -7.11 -32.41 -41.91
C GLN A 156 -8.39 -32.04 -42.66
N ILE A 157 -8.78 -32.88 -43.62
CA ILE A 157 -10.05 -32.69 -44.40
C ILE A 157 -11.25 -32.74 -43.46
N ARG A 158 -11.27 -33.69 -42.50
CA ARG A 158 -12.33 -33.78 -41.52
C ARG A 158 -12.37 -32.54 -40.64
N SER A 159 -11.23 -32.15 -40.10
CA SER A 159 -11.12 -30.92 -39.28
C SER A 159 -11.59 -29.67 -40.02
N MET A 160 -11.20 -29.53 -41.30
CA MET A 160 -11.65 -28.41 -42.14
C MET A 160 -13.17 -28.40 -42.35
N LYS A 161 -13.80 -29.56 -42.54
CA LYS A 161 -15.27 -29.67 -42.64
C LYS A 161 -15.96 -29.33 -41.34
N ASP A 162 -15.44 -29.86 -40.24
CA ASP A 162 -16.00 -29.61 -38.90
C ASP A 162 -15.91 -28.12 -38.51
N LEU A 163 -14.75 -27.50 -38.75
CA LEU A 163 -14.57 -26.04 -38.53
C LEU A 163 -15.46 -25.21 -39.45
N PHE A 164 -15.62 -25.60 -40.71
CA PHE A 164 -16.54 -24.90 -41.62
C PHE A 164 -17.99 -24.99 -41.17
N ALA A 165 -18.40 -26.14 -40.66
CA ALA A 165 -19.74 -26.34 -40.12
C ALA A 165 -19.96 -25.50 -38.85
N GLU A 166 -18.96 -25.44 -37.95
CA GLU A 166 -18.97 -24.58 -36.76
C GLU A 166 -19.06 -23.08 -37.11
N TYR A 167 -18.18 -22.62 -38.02
CA TYR A 167 -18.17 -21.26 -38.55
C TYR A 167 -19.53 -20.84 -39.08
N PHE A 168 -20.13 -21.75 -39.84
CA PHE A 168 -21.44 -21.57 -40.46
C PHE A 168 -22.56 -21.46 -39.45
N HIS A 169 -22.49 -22.30 -38.40
CA HIS A 169 -23.47 -22.27 -37.31
C HIS A 169 -23.44 -20.96 -36.53
N ILE A 170 -22.24 -20.41 -36.32
CA ILE A 170 -22.03 -19.16 -35.60
C ILE A 170 -22.57 -17.98 -36.41
N ILE A 171 -22.33 -17.92 -37.72
CA ILE A 171 -22.79 -16.79 -38.56
C ILE A 171 -24.32 -16.79 -38.76
N GLY A 172 -24.95 -17.95 -38.87
CA GLY A 172 -26.42 -18.11 -38.99
C GLY A 172 -27.08 -17.49 -40.24
N ARG A 173 -26.29 -16.96 -41.21
CA ARG A 173 -26.80 -16.21 -42.36
C ARG A 173 -26.76 -16.96 -43.67
N ILE A 174 -26.28 -18.19 -43.72
CA ILE A 174 -26.06 -18.97 -44.92
C ILE A 174 -27.02 -20.19 -44.97
N SER A 175 -27.51 -20.57 -46.18
CA SER A 175 -28.45 -21.68 -46.31
C SER A 175 -27.83 -23.03 -45.95
N PRO A 176 -28.51 -23.90 -45.21
CA PRO A 176 -28.07 -25.26 -44.88
C PRO A 176 -27.66 -26.12 -46.09
N ASP A 177 -28.17 -25.80 -47.28
CA ASP A 177 -27.83 -26.49 -48.55
C ASP A 177 -26.34 -26.40 -48.88
N VAL A 178 -25.62 -25.37 -48.43
CA VAL A 178 -24.19 -25.18 -48.66
C VAL A 178 -23.38 -26.25 -47.91
N ILE A 179 -23.71 -26.56 -46.66
CA ILE A 179 -23.05 -27.63 -45.89
C ILE A 179 -23.30 -28.98 -46.54
N TYR A 180 -24.54 -29.25 -46.95
CA TYR A 180 -24.85 -30.52 -47.62
C TYR A 180 -24.07 -30.70 -48.93
N LYS A 181 -24.01 -29.64 -49.77
CA LYS A 181 -23.22 -29.65 -51.00
C LYS A 181 -21.72 -29.85 -50.74
N THR A 182 -21.19 -29.15 -49.75
CA THR A 182 -19.77 -29.24 -49.38
C THR A 182 -19.41 -30.66 -48.90
N ASN A 183 -20.29 -31.30 -48.14
CA ASN A 183 -20.07 -32.68 -47.70
C ASN A 183 -20.13 -33.75 -48.79
N SER A 184 -20.84 -33.46 -49.89
CA SER A 184 -20.96 -34.38 -51.04
C SER A 184 -19.76 -34.34 -52.01
N ILE A 185 -18.85 -33.37 -51.86
CA ILE A 185 -17.69 -33.22 -52.76
C ILE A 185 -16.60 -34.21 -52.33
N SER A 186 -16.19 -35.08 -53.23
CA SER A 186 -15.13 -36.06 -53.04
C SER A 186 -13.75 -35.57 -53.49
N ASP A 187 -13.67 -34.62 -54.40
CA ASP A 187 -12.42 -34.02 -54.85
C ASP A 187 -11.96 -32.99 -53.80
N VAL A 188 -10.74 -33.21 -53.27
CA VAL A 188 -10.16 -32.41 -52.19
C VAL A 188 -9.84 -30.98 -52.60
N SER A 189 -9.38 -30.76 -53.82
CA SER A 189 -9.11 -29.40 -54.33
C SER A 189 -10.40 -28.61 -54.47
N ARG A 190 -11.41 -29.20 -55.10
CA ARG A 190 -12.74 -28.62 -55.28
C ARG A 190 -13.43 -28.36 -53.95
N LEU A 191 -13.29 -29.29 -52.96
CA LEU A 191 -13.81 -29.11 -51.61
C LEU A 191 -13.22 -27.88 -50.93
N THR A 192 -11.88 -27.76 -50.99
CA THR A 192 -11.16 -26.65 -50.37
C THR A 192 -11.54 -25.30 -50.99
N ASP A 193 -11.67 -25.25 -52.31
CA ASP A 193 -12.08 -24.06 -53.04
C ASP A 193 -13.55 -23.68 -52.76
N THR A 194 -14.40 -24.68 -52.63
CA THR A 194 -15.82 -24.45 -52.29
C THR A 194 -15.94 -23.87 -50.89
N ILE A 195 -15.17 -24.35 -49.92
CA ILE A 195 -15.13 -23.81 -48.54
C ILE A 195 -14.59 -22.37 -48.58
N ALA A 196 -13.41 -22.13 -49.17
CA ALA A 196 -12.82 -20.80 -49.30
C ALA A 196 -13.75 -19.75 -49.95
N GLY A 197 -14.45 -20.17 -51.00
CA GLY A 197 -15.40 -19.30 -51.72
C GLY A 197 -16.62 -18.89 -50.88
N ASN A 198 -17.07 -19.78 -49.98
CA ASN A 198 -18.25 -19.53 -49.14
C ASN A 198 -17.90 -18.90 -47.77
N MET A 199 -16.63 -18.73 -47.41
CA MET A 199 -16.23 -17.96 -46.23
C MET A 199 -16.50 -16.47 -46.44
N ILE A 200 -16.92 -15.81 -45.40
CA ILE A 200 -17.12 -14.35 -45.35
C ILE A 200 -15.88 -13.74 -44.68
N ILE A 201 -14.82 -13.63 -45.46
CA ILE A 201 -13.52 -13.07 -45.05
C ILE A 201 -13.12 -12.00 -46.05
N ASP A 202 -12.11 -11.23 -45.70
CA ASP A 202 -11.56 -10.18 -46.56
C ASP A 202 -11.10 -10.74 -47.91
N TYR A 203 -11.24 -9.97 -48.98
CA TYR A 203 -10.88 -10.40 -50.31
C TYR A 203 -9.36 -10.62 -50.47
N ASP A 204 -8.52 -9.96 -49.67
CA ASP A 204 -7.07 -10.16 -49.60
C ASP A 204 -6.74 -11.59 -49.16
N ASP A 205 -7.40 -12.07 -48.11
CA ASP A 205 -7.25 -13.46 -47.63
C ASP A 205 -7.77 -14.47 -48.66
N LYS A 206 -8.85 -14.15 -49.38
CA LYS A 206 -9.34 -14.99 -50.49
C LYS A 206 -8.34 -15.04 -51.64
N GLU A 207 -7.77 -13.91 -52.05
CA GLU A 207 -6.73 -13.88 -53.10
C GLU A 207 -5.49 -14.67 -52.70
N PHE A 208 -5.07 -14.53 -51.43
CA PHE A 208 -3.98 -15.34 -50.89
C PHE A 208 -4.27 -16.84 -50.98
N LEU A 209 -5.50 -17.28 -50.68
CA LEU A 209 -5.91 -18.68 -50.83
C LEU A 209 -5.98 -19.10 -52.31
N LEU A 210 -6.36 -18.21 -53.22
CA LEU A 210 -6.40 -18.45 -54.67
C LEU A 210 -5.00 -18.67 -55.25
N GLU A 211 -3.99 -17.94 -54.73
CA GLU A 211 -2.59 -18.02 -55.13
C GLU A 211 -1.92 -19.37 -54.79
N ILE A 212 -2.41 -20.06 -53.73
CA ILE A 212 -1.83 -21.32 -53.27
C ILE A 212 -2.23 -22.47 -54.20
N LEU A 213 -1.30 -22.92 -55.06
CA LEU A 213 -1.51 -24.03 -56.00
C LEU A 213 -1.41 -25.41 -55.31
N ASP A 214 -0.59 -25.54 -54.28
CA ASP A 214 -0.45 -26.77 -53.49
C ASP A 214 -1.67 -26.98 -52.58
N VAL A 215 -2.47 -28.00 -52.90
CA VAL A 215 -3.70 -28.33 -52.17
C VAL A 215 -3.46 -28.58 -50.67
N LYS A 216 -2.32 -29.18 -50.28
CA LYS A 216 -1.99 -29.45 -48.87
C LYS A 216 -1.73 -28.15 -48.11
N LYS A 217 -1.03 -27.21 -48.71
CA LYS A 217 -0.78 -25.89 -48.12
C LYS A 217 -2.09 -25.10 -47.98
N ARG A 218 -2.91 -25.14 -49.03
CA ARG A 218 -4.20 -24.45 -49.07
C ARG A 218 -5.14 -24.95 -47.97
N ILE A 219 -5.25 -26.29 -47.78
CA ILE A 219 -6.05 -26.86 -46.67
C ILE A 219 -5.59 -26.34 -45.33
N LYS A 220 -4.27 -26.30 -45.05
CA LYS A 220 -3.73 -25.79 -43.81
C LYS A 220 -4.10 -24.33 -43.58
N GLU A 221 -3.99 -23.51 -44.63
CA GLU A 221 -4.34 -22.09 -44.56
C GLU A 221 -5.84 -21.87 -44.37
N VAL A 222 -6.69 -22.64 -45.06
CA VAL A 222 -8.14 -22.59 -44.82
C VAL A 222 -8.48 -22.96 -43.36
N ILE A 223 -7.84 -24.00 -42.81
CA ILE A 223 -8.04 -24.37 -41.39
C ILE A 223 -7.58 -23.24 -40.49
N ARG A 224 -6.42 -22.62 -40.72
CA ARG A 224 -5.88 -21.50 -39.93
C ARG A 224 -6.85 -20.31 -39.95
N ILE A 225 -7.28 -19.90 -41.09
CA ILE A 225 -8.22 -18.77 -41.26
C ILE A 225 -9.55 -19.09 -40.59
N LEU A 226 -10.13 -20.28 -40.83
CA LEU A 226 -11.38 -20.67 -40.15
C LEU A 226 -11.26 -20.66 -38.64
N THR A 227 -10.16 -21.14 -38.08
CA THR A 227 -9.94 -21.15 -36.64
C THR A 227 -9.89 -19.72 -36.08
N SER A 228 -9.12 -18.84 -36.73
CA SER A 228 -9.02 -17.42 -36.32
C SER A 228 -10.37 -16.70 -36.41
N GLU A 229 -11.13 -16.91 -37.49
CA GLU A 229 -12.45 -16.31 -37.69
C GLU A 229 -13.48 -16.79 -36.66
N ILE A 230 -13.47 -18.09 -36.33
CA ILE A 230 -14.34 -18.64 -35.28
C ILE A 230 -14.03 -18.01 -33.90
N GLU A 231 -12.75 -17.83 -33.58
CA GLU A 231 -12.34 -17.19 -32.32
C GLU A 231 -12.82 -15.72 -32.25
N LEU A 232 -12.63 -14.97 -33.34
CA LEU A 232 -13.09 -13.58 -33.44
C LEU A 232 -14.60 -13.46 -33.29
N LEU A 233 -15.37 -14.30 -34.00
CA LEU A 233 -16.82 -14.32 -33.94
C LEU A 233 -17.35 -14.69 -32.54
N LYS A 234 -16.69 -15.62 -31.83
CA LYS A 234 -17.04 -15.95 -30.44
C LYS A 234 -16.83 -14.78 -29.51
N ILE A 235 -15.74 -14.04 -29.69
CA ILE A 235 -15.46 -12.82 -28.89
C ILE A 235 -16.52 -11.74 -29.19
N GLU A 236 -16.90 -11.55 -30.45
CA GLU A 236 -17.90 -10.57 -30.86
C GLU A 236 -19.28 -10.88 -30.25
N ILE A 237 -19.70 -12.14 -30.28
CA ILE A 237 -20.96 -12.59 -29.64
C ILE A 237 -20.93 -12.38 -28.13
N ASP A 238 -19.82 -12.69 -27.47
CA ASP A 238 -19.67 -12.45 -26.03
C ASP A 238 -19.76 -10.95 -25.67
N ILE A 239 -19.13 -10.10 -26.48
CA ILE A 239 -19.25 -8.63 -26.31
C ILE A 239 -20.68 -8.17 -26.55
N GLN A 240 -21.34 -8.62 -27.63
CA GLN A 240 -22.71 -8.26 -27.92
C GLN A 240 -23.67 -8.71 -26.82
N SER A 241 -23.50 -9.93 -26.30
CA SER A 241 -24.33 -10.46 -25.21
C SER A 241 -24.20 -9.65 -23.93
N LYS A 242 -22.96 -9.22 -23.60
CA LYS A 242 -22.67 -8.34 -22.44
C LYS A 242 -23.25 -6.95 -22.61
N VAL A 243 -23.20 -6.39 -23.81
CA VAL A 243 -23.80 -5.09 -24.13
C VAL A 243 -25.31 -5.17 -24.03
N GLN A 244 -25.93 -6.20 -24.63
CA GLN A 244 -27.38 -6.40 -24.61
C GLN A 244 -27.91 -6.57 -23.20
N SER A 245 -27.21 -7.38 -22.37
CA SER A 245 -27.60 -7.56 -20.95
C SER A 245 -27.54 -6.28 -20.12
N LYS A 246 -26.59 -5.38 -20.42
CA LYS A 246 -26.51 -4.04 -19.78
C LYS A 246 -27.63 -3.11 -20.27
N ILE A 247 -27.96 -3.15 -21.56
CA ILE A 247 -29.06 -2.35 -22.14
C ILE A 247 -30.41 -2.78 -21.55
N ASP A 248 -30.66 -4.09 -21.51
CA ASP A 248 -31.90 -4.66 -20.97
C ASP A 248 -32.06 -4.33 -19.47
N LYS A 249 -30.96 -4.39 -18.71
CA LYS A 249 -30.95 -3.99 -17.30
C LYS A 249 -31.26 -2.51 -17.12
N ASN A 250 -30.67 -1.64 -17.91
CA ASN A 250 -30.90 -0.20 -17.85
C ASN A 250 -32.32 0.16 -18.29
N GLN A 251 -32.85 -0.48 -19.34
CA GLN A 251 -34.24 -0.27 -19.78
C GLN A 251 -35.25 -0.74 -18.74
N ARG A 252 -34.98 -1.89 -18.10
CA ARG A 252 -35.81 -2.42 -17.02
C ARG A 252 -35.76 -1.53 -15.78
N GLU A 253 -34.62 -1.00 -15.43
CA GLU A 253 -34.48 -0.01 -14.33
C GLU A 253 -35.22 1.30 -14.68
N HIS A 254 -35.08 1.78 -15.89
CA HIS A 254 -35.81 2.99 -16.35
C HIS A 254 -37.33 2.77 -16.32
N TYR A 255 -37.81 1.62 -16.84
CA TYR A 255 -39.23 1.28 -16.81
C TYR A 255 -39.75 1.13 -15.38
N LEU A 256 -39.00 0.49 -14.48
CA LEU A 256 -39.40 0.38 -13.08
C LEU A 256 -39.41 1.74 -12.36
N ARG A 257 -38.44 2.60 -12.63
CA ARG A 257 -38.39 3.98 -12.10
C ARG A 257 -39.58 4.82 -12.60
N GLU A 258 -39.88 4.73 -13.87
CA GLU A 258 -41.06 5.42 -14.45
C GLU A 258 -42.36 4.91 -13.86
N LYS A 259 -42.46 3.60 -13.66
CA LYS A 259 -43.63 2.99 -13.01
C LYS A 259 -43.72 3.39 -11.53
N MET A 260 -42.60 3.48 -10.82
CA MET A 260 -42.58 4.00 -9.44
C MET A 260 -42.97 5.50 -9.42
N ARG A 261 -42.56 6.30 -10.40
CA ARG A 261 -42.91 7.72 -10.51
C ARG A 261 -44.41 7.90 -10.65
N VAL A 262 -45.06 7.17 -11.58
CA VAL A 262 -46.52 7.23 -11.79
C VAL A 262 -47.27 6.79 -10.53
N ILE A 263 -46.74 5.79 -9.82
CA ILE A 263 -47.33 5.32 -8.55
C ILE A 263 -47.18 6.38 -7.45
N ALA A 264 -46.02 7.06 -7.37
CA ALA A 264 -45.74 8.12 -6.41
C ALA A 264 -46.60 9.36 -6.70
N GLU A 265 -46.78 9.72 -8.00
CA GLU A 265 -47.72 10.78 -8.44
C GLU A 265 -49.15 10.46 -8.03
N GLU A 266 -49.63 9.20 -8.21
CA GLU A 266 -50.98 8.79 -7.77
C GLU A 266 -51.14 8.73 -6.25
N LEU A 267 -50.05 8.47 -5.50
CA LEU A 267 -50.04 8.45 -4.03
C LEU A 267 -49.80 9.82 -3.41
N GLY A 268 -49.54 10.86 -4.21
CA GLY A 268 -49.29 12.23 -3.72
C GLY A 268 -47.93 12.39 -2.98
N GLU A 269 -46.97 11.47 -3.23
CA GLU A 269 -45.64 11.47 -2.60
C GLU A 269 -44.54 12.15 -3.44
N ASP A 270 -44.90 12.91 -4.48
CA ASP A 270 -43.94 13.68 -5.26
C ASP A 270 -43.41 14.88 -4.48
N GLU A 271 -42.33 14.69 -3.73
CA GLU A 271 -41.43 15.80 -3.43
C GLU A 271 -40.68 16.17 -4.72
N ASP A 272 -41.29 17.11 -5.48
CA ASP A 272 -40.65 17.71 -6.65
C ASP A 272 -39.27 18.24 -6.32
N ALA A 273 -38.27 17.99 -7.20
CA ALA A 273 -36.91 18.57 -7.04
C ALA A 273 -36.99 20.10 -6.82
N PHE A 274 -38.00 20.74 -7.33
CA PHE A 274 -38.28 22.15 -7.11
C PHE A 274 -38.70 22.46 -5.65
N SER A 275 -39.55 21.65 -5.04
CA SER A 275 -39.94 21.79 -3.62
C SER A 275 -38.75 21.59 -2.69
N ILE A 276 -37.95 20.57 -2.93
CA ILE A 276 -36.69 20.30 -2.17
C ILE A 276 -35.67 21.44 -2.37
N SER A 277 -35.56 21.98 -3.59
CA SER A 277 -34.67 23.11 -3.86
C SER A 277 -35.07 24.36 -3.08
N GLN A 278 -36.35 24.63 -2.94
CA GLN A 278 -36.86 25.75 -2.11
C GLN A 278 -36.52 25.57 -0.63
N GLU A 279 -36.59 24.35 -0.12
CA GLU A 279 -36.14 24.07 1.26
C GLU A 279 -34.64 24.35 1.43
N TYR A 280 -33.81 23.94 0.46
CA TYR A 280 -32.39 24.23 0.49
C TYR A 280 -32.08 25.71 0.41
N VAL A 281 -32.84 26.50 -0.38
CA VAL A 281 -32.70 27.97 -0.41
C VAL A 281 -33.04 28.56 0.96
N LYS A 282 -34.13 28.17 1.61
CA LYS A 282 -34.48 28.63 2.97
C LYS A 282 -33.38 28.26 3.99
N LYS A 283 -32.86 27.04 3.90
CA LYS A 283 -31.73 26.60 4.73
C LYS A 283 -30.48 27.48 4.49
N LEU A 284 -30.17 27.76 3.21
CA LEU A 284 -29.01 28.59 2.83
C LEU A 284 -29.14 30.03 3.36
N GLU A 285 -30.31 30.66 3.28
CA GLU A 285 -30.59 32.00 3.81
C GLU A 285 -30.41 32.05 5.33
N SER A 286 -30.74 30.96 6.04
CA SER A 286 -30.54 30.87 7.49
C SER A 286 -29.05 30.77 7.88
N LEU A 287 -28.18 30.32 6.97
CA LEU A 287 -26.75 30.24 7.15
C LEU A 287 -26.11 31.58 6.75
N LYS A 288 -25.60 32.33 7.70
CA LYS A 288 -24.89 33.60 7.45
C LYS A 288 -23.51 33.33 6.87
N LEU A 289 -23.46 32.90 5.60
CA LEU A 289 -22.22 32.59 4.88
C LEU A 289 -21.66 33.86 4.20
N ASP A 290 -20.38 33.82 3.85
CA ASP A 290 -19.78 34.83 3.00
C ASP A 290 -20.41 34.82 1.58
N LYS A 291 -20.37 35.97 0.91
CA LYS A 291 -21.05 36.17 -0.36
C LYS A 291 -20.62 35.17 -1.45
N GLN A 292 -19.33 34.84 -1.51
CA GLN A 292 -18.79 33.92 -2.54
C GLN A 292 -19.26 32.48 -2.30
N THR A 293 -19.23 32.02 -1.07
CA THR A 293 -19.72 30.67 -0.69
C THR A 293 -21.22 30.57 -0.91
N HIS A 294 -21.98 31.59 -0.49
CA HIS A 294 -23.43 31.65 -0.73
C HIS A 294 -23.80 31.55 -2.22
N GLU A 295 -23.14 32.34 -3.09
CA GLU A 295 -23.37 32.30 -4.54
C GLU A 295 -23.03 30.93 -5.17
N LYS A 296 -21.94 30.29 -4.72
CA LYS A 296 -21.59 28.96 -5.19
C LYS A 296 -22.64 27.91 -4.84
N ILE A 297 -23.10 27.89 -3.59
CA ILE A 297 -24.12 26.95 -3.14
C ILE A 297 -25.44 27.19 -3.84
N LEU A 298 -25.86 28.49 -4.01
CA LEU A 298 -27.06 28.84 -4.71
C LEU A 298 -27.04 28.35 -6.17
N LYS A 299 -25.89 28.43 -6.86
CA LYS A 299 -25.71 27.87 -8.22
C LYS A 299 -25.96 26.36 -8.26
N GLU A 300 -25.45 25.63 -7.28
CA GLU A 300 -25.66 24.17 -7.20
C GLU A 300 -27.13 23.82 -6.89
N ILE A 301 -27.79 24.57 -6.02
CA ILE A 301 -29.23 24.40 -5.75
C ILE A 301 -30.06 24.69 -7.02
N ASN A 302 -29.73 25.77 -7.73
CA ASN A 302 -30.40 26.10 -9.00
C ASN A 302 -30.15 25.01 -10.06
N HIS A 303 -28.95 24.44 -10.11
CA HIS A 303 -28.68 23.32 -11.00
C HIS A 303 -29.51 22.09 -10.62
N PHE A 304 -29.62 21.77 -9.34
CA PHE A 304 -30.45 20.67 -8.84
C PHE A 304 -31.94 20.86 -9.20
N SER A 305 -32.47 22.08 -9.10
CA SER A 305 -33.88 22.38 -9.40
C SER A 305 -34.29 22.12 -10.86
N HIS A 306 -33.33 22.13 -11.80
CA HIS A 306 -33.57 21.90 -13.24
C HIS A 306 -33.31 20.42 -13.64
N LEU A 307 -32.83 19.56 -12.73
CA LEU A 307 -32.59 18.17 -13.03
C LEU A 307 -33.84 17.32 -12.76
N PRO A 308 -34.10 16.29 -13.60
CA PRO A 308 -35.15 15.33 -13.31
C PRO A 308 -34.84 14.61 -11.97
N SER A 309 -35.82 14.51 -11.08
CA SER A 309 -35.67 13.93 -9.72
C SER A 309 -35.12 12.49 -9.73
N TYR A 310 -35.37 11.75 -10.79
CA TYR A 310 -34.94 10.36 -10.99
C TYR A 310 -33.56 10.23 -11.65
N SER A 311 -32.89 11.33 -12.00
CA SER A 311 -31.58 11.26 -12.63
C SER A 311 -30.49 10.89 -11.59
N GLN A 312 -29.50 10.12 -12.05
CA GLN A 312 -28.35 9.78 -11.21
C GLN A 312 -27.60 11.04 -10.74
N GLU A 313 -27.55 12.06 -11.58
CA GLU A 313 -26.93 13.35 -11.29
C GLU A 313 -27.69 14.10 -10.19
N ALA A 314 -29.03 14.12 -10.21
CA ALA A 314 -29.84 14.69 -9.13
C ALA A 314 -29.58 14.03 -7.79
N SER A 315 -29.46 12.69 -7.77
CA SER A 315 -29.13 11.94 -6.54
C SER A 315 -27.75 12.31 -5.99
N VAL A 316 -26.75 12.48 -6.86
CA VAL A 316 -25.41 12.90 -6.45
C VAL A 316 -25.40 14.31 -5.90
N ILE A 317 -26.08 15.26 -6.57
CA ILE A 317 -26.17 16.67 -6.12
C ILE A 317 -26.97 16.76 -4.83
N ARG A 318 -28.06 16.01 -4.69
CA ARG A 318 -28.84 15.93 -3.45
C ARG A 318 -27.96 15.49 -2.29
N THR A 319 -27.23 14.38 -2.44
CA THR A 319 -26.29 13.89 -1.42
C THR A 319 -25.22 14.91 -1.07
N TYR A 320 -24.72 15.64 -2.06
CA TYR A 320 -23.76 16.73 -1.86
C TYR A 320 -24.38 17.89 -1.07
N LEU A 321 -25.57 18.37 -1.43
CA LEU A 321 -26.28 19.44 -0.74
C LEU A 321 -26.62 19.04 0.69
N ASP A 322 -27.15 17.83 0.92
CA ASP A 322 -27.44 17.30 2.25
C ASP A 322 -26.16 17.30 3.11
N THR A 323 -25.04 16.81 2.55
CA THR A 323 -23.77 16.80 3.23
C THR A 323 -23.28 18.20 3.61
N LEU A 324 -23.49 19.17 2.72
CA LEU A 324 -23.09 20.57 2.92
C LEU A 324 -23.94 21.25 3.99
N PHE A 325 -25.25 20.99 4.02
CA PHE A 325 -26.18 21.56 5.01
C PHE A 325 -26.07 20.86 6.37
N ASP A 326 -25.59 19.64 6.44
CA ASP A 326 -25.30 18.94 7.70
C ASP A 326 -24.07 19.51 8.43
N LEU A 327 -23.24 20.30 7.75
CA LEU A 327 -22.09 20.94 8.38
C LEU A 327 -22.52 22.03 9.36
N PRO A 328 -21.84 22.13 10.51
CA PRO A 328 -22.19 23.09 11.55
C PRO A 328 -21.60 24.49 11.28
N TRP A 329 -22.05 25.18 10.23
CA TRP A 329 -21.54 26.49 9.80
C TRP A 329 -21.49 27.55 10.91
N ASN A 330 -22.56 27.63 11.71
CA ASN A 330 -22.73 28.66 12.73
C ASN A 330 -22.95 28.09 14.13
N LYS A 331 -23.00 26.75 14.28
CA LYS A 331 -23.34 26.12 15.55
C LYS A 331 -22.09 25.90 16.39
N LYS A 332 -21.96 26.66 17.49
CA LYS A 332 -20.85 26.53 18.44
C LYS A 332 -21.35 26.03 19.80
N THR A 333 -20.53 25.23 20.49
CA THR A 333 -20.69 24.95 21.93
C THR A 333 -20.27 26.17 22.71
N LYS A 334 -21.01 26.46 23.78
CA LYS A 334 -20.59 27.49 24.76
C LYS A 334 -19.36 26.94 25.49
N GLU A 335 -18.26 27.61 25.28
CA GLU A 335 -17.00 27.29 25.94
C GLU A 335 -16.98 27.87 27.32
N HIS A 336 -16.71 27.08 28.35
CA HIS A 336 -16.51 27.50 29.71
C HIS A 336 -15.07 27.15 30.11
N ILE A 337 -14.16 28.11 29.97
CA ILE A 337 -12.79 27.96 30.45
C ILE A 337 -12.76 28.39 31.93
N ASP A 338 -12.95 27.42 32.81
CA ASP A 338 -12.71 27.57 34.26
C ASP A 338 -11.48 26.71 34.60
N ILE A 339 -10.36 27.39 34.87
CA ILE A 339 -9.07 26.74 35.14
C ILE A 339 -9.15 25.79 36.32
N LYS A 340 -9.86 26.19 37.40
CA LYS A 340 -10.01 25.33 38.59
C LYS A 340 -10.74 24.04 38.25
N LYS A 341 -11.84 24.15 37.50
CA LYS A 341 -12.60 22.99 37.02
C LYS A 341 -11.80 22.13 36.03
N CYS A 342 -10.95 22.73 35.21
CA CYS A 342 -10.06 22.00 34.32
C CYS A 342 -9.05 21.13 35.07
N ILE A 343 -8.43 21.73 36.15
CA ILE A 343 -7.51 20.99 37.00
C ILE A 343 -8.25 19.83 37.69
N GLU A 344 -9.42 20.11 38.32
CA GLU A 344 -10.23 19.06 38.96
C GLU A 344 -10.60 17.90 38.01
N VAL A 345 -10.97 18.19 36.77
CA VAL A 345 -11.32 17.16 35.81
C VAL A 345 -10.08 16.35 35.41
N LEU A 346 -8.95 17.01 35.18
CA LEU A 346 -7.69 16.33 34.82
C LEU A 346 -7.20 15.46 35.97
N ASP A 347 -7.25 15.94 37.22
CA ASP A 347 -6.84 15.18 38.41
C ASP A 347 -7.79 13.99 38.68
N LYS A 348 -9.07 14.19 38.48
CA LYS A 348 -10.06 13.12 38.62
C LYS A 348 -9.91 12.01 37.58
N ASP A 349 -9.57 12.36 36.34
CA ASP A 349 -9.53 11.41 35.21
C ASP A 349 -8.12 10.80 35.04
N HIS A 350 -7.05 11.43 35.56
CA HIS A 350 -5.64 11.02 35.38
C HIS A 350 -4.82 11.13 36.65
N TYR A 351 -4.12 10.06 37.01
CA TYR A 351 -3.15 10.03 38.09
C TYR A 351 -1.76 10.45 37.58
N GLY A 352 -1.04 11.28 38.32
CA GLY A 352 0.28 11.79 37.95
C GLY A 352 0.24 12.72 36.72
N MET A 353 1.25 12.71 35.89
CA MET A 353 1.40 13.58 34.73
C MET A 353 1.39 15.07 35.03
N GLU A 354 2.03 15.48 36.13
CA GLU A 354 1.96 16.87 36.61
C GLU A 354 2.44 17.87 35.56
N ASP A 355 3.56 17.57 34.87
CA ASP A 355 4.13 18.42 33.82
C ASP A 355 3.15 18.58 32.64
N VAL A 356 2.46 17.51 32.27
CA VAL A 356 1.47 17.51 31.16
C VAL A 356 0.26 18.36 31.57
N LYS A 357 -0.24 18.16 32.77
CA LYS A 357 -1.37 18.93 33.32
C LYS A 357 -1.02 20.41 33.42
N GLN A 358 0.16 20.73 33.94
CA GLN A 358 0.62 22.11 34.09
C GLN A 358 0.69 22.82 32.75
N LYS A 359 1.35 22.24 31.74
CA LYS A 359 1.44 22.82 30.39
C LYS A 359 0.06 23.00 29.73
N LEU A 360 -0.84 22.02 29.89
CA LEU A 360 -2.23 22.14 29.42
C LEU A 360 -2.97 23.29 30.13
N VAL A 361 -2.79 23.44 31.43
CA VAL A 361 -3.40 24.54 32.23
C VAL A 361 -2.83 25.88 31.82
N GLU A 362 -1.51 26.00 31.60
CA GLU A 362 -0.86 27.21 31.06
C GLU A 362 -1.43 27.60 29.71
N TYR A 363 -1.56 26.64 28.78
CA TYR A 363 -2.17 26.85 27.47
C TYR A 363 -3.63 27.34 27.58
N LEU A 364 -4.45 26.69 28.43
CA LEU A 364 -5.84 27.08 28.66
C LEU A 364 -5.97 28.46 29.36
N SER A 365 -5.03 28.79 30.24
CA SER A 365 -4.96 30.10 30.92
C SER A 365 -4.68 31.21 29.90
N ALA A 366 -3.71 31.00 29.01
CA ALA A 366 -3.40 31.95 27.95
C ALA A 366 -4.63 32.19 27.05
N LYS A 367 -5.35 31.12 26.71
CA LYS A 367 -6.57 31.20 25.90
C LYS A 367 -7.75 31.88 26.62
N GLN A 368 -7.85 31.75 27.94
CA GLN A 368 -8.86 32.43 28.75
C GLN A 368 -8.62 33.95 28.75
N ILE A 369 -7.36 34.38 28.87
CA ILE A 369 -6.98 35.81 28.86
C ILE A 369 -7.20 36.42 27.47
N ASN A 370 -6.79 35.75 26.44
CA ASN A 370 -6.96 36.20 25.06
C ASN A 370 -7.57 35.10 24.17
N PRO A 371 -8.90 35.09 23.98
CA PRO A 371 -9.59 34.12 23.14
C PRO A 371 -9.16 34.15 21.69
N GLN A 372 -8.51 35.24 21.23
CA GLN A 372 -8.02 35.38 19.88
C GLN A 372 -6.59 34.86 19.67
N ILE A 373 -5.94 34.38 20.75
CA ILE A 373 -4.65 33.70 20.57
C ILE A 373 -4.84 32.55 19.58
N LYS A 374 -4.10 32.67 18.49
CA LYS A 374 -4.05 31.60 17.48
C LYS A 374 -3.56 30.32 18.16
N SER A 375 -4.39 29.29 18.12
CA SER A 375 -4.13 28.04 18.84
C SER A 375 -2.84 27.40 18.33
N GLN A 376 -1.86 27.27 19.21
CA GLN A 376 -0.75 26.33 18.98
C GLN A 376 -1.33 24.92 19.01
N ILE A 377 -0.76 24.04 18.21
CA ILE A 377 -1.16 22.64 18.14
C ILE A 377 -0.41 21.90 19.24
N ILE A 378 -1.13 21.26 20.14
CA ILE A 378 -0.53 20.46 21.20
C ILE A 378 -0.24 19.06 20.65
N CYS A 379 1.03 18.64 20.72
CA CYS A 379 1.45 17.28 20.38
C CYS A 379 1.79 16.50 21.66
N LEU A 380 1.00 15.49 21.97
CA LEU A 380 1.26 14.57 23.08
C LEU A 380 2.17 13.43 22.58
N ALA A 381 3.46 13.52 22.88
CA ALA A 381 4.46 12.54 22.47
C ALA A 381 4.79 11.57 23.61
N GLY A 382 5.02 10.29 23.32
CA GLY A 382 5.44 9.30 24.30
C GLY A 382 5.02 7.88 23.98
N PRO A 383 5.41 6.90 24.80
CA PRO A 383 5.19 5.49 24.52
C PRO A 383 3.71 5.12 24.47
N PRO A 384 3.36 3.98 23.84
CA PRO A 384 1.98 3.54 23.75
C PRO A 384 1.41 3.19 25.14
N GLY A 385 0.13 3.54 25.34
CA GLY A 385 -0.60 3.18 26.57
C GLY A 385 -0.40 4.12 27.75
N VAL A 386 0.33 5.24 27.61
CA VAL A 386 0.50 6.26 28.68
C VAL A 386 -0.68 7.23 28.80
N GLY A 387 -1.76 7.05 28.02
CA GLY A 387 -2.97 7.86 28.20
C GLY A 387 -3.10 9.08 27.29
N LYS A 388 -2.29 9.25 26.25
CA LYS A 388 -2.35 10.36 25.27
C LYS A 388 -3.78 10.68 24.82
N THR A 389 -4.47 9.67 24.28
CA THR A 389 -5.84 9.78 23.76
C THR A 389 -6.86 10.09 24.86
N SER A 390 -6.66 9.59 26.09
CA SER A 390 -7.56 9.86 27.21
C SER A 390 -7.39 11.28 27.75
N VAL A 391 -6.18 11.83 27.78
CA VAL A 391 -5.90 13.22 28.17
C VAL A 391 -6.63 14.19 27.24
N ALA A 392 -6.54 14.00 25.91
CA ALA A 392 -7.25 14.84 24.95
C ALA A 392 -8.77 14.82 25.16
N ARG A 393 -9.34 13.66 25.50
CA ARG A 393 -10.77 13.55 25.83
C ARG A 393 -11.14 14.30 27.12
N SER A 394 -10.28 14.23 28.14
CA SER A 394 -10.51 14.97 29.40
C SER A 394 -10.39 16.49 29.23
N VAL A 395 -9.49 16.94 28.36
CA VAL A 395 -9.41 18.36 27.95
C VAL A 395 -10.70 18.80 27.26
N ALA A 396 -11.22 18.00 26.31
CA ALA A 396 -12.50 18.33 25.66
C ALA A 396 -13.65 18.42 26.68
N LYS A 397 -13.72 17.49 27.62
CA LYS A 397 -14.71 17.47 28.72
C LYS A 397 -14.60 18.67 29.63
N ALA A 398 -13.37 19.06 29.99
CA ALA A 398 -13.08 20.21 30.83
C ALA A 398 -13.52 21.54 30.18
N LEU A 399 -13.29 21.69 28.89
CA LEU A 399 -13.68 22.83 28.07
C LEU A 399 -15.18 22.84 27.68
N GLY A 400 -15.91 21.74 27.86
CA GLY A 400 -17.26 21.55 27.36
C GLY A 400 -17.36 21.44 25.85
N ARG A 401 -16.24 21.13 25.16
CA ARG A 401 -16.21 20.94 23.71
C ARG A 401 -16.62 19.52 23.31
N LYS A 402 -17.19 19.38 22.13
CA LYS A 402 -17.39 18.05 21.52
C LYS A 402 -16.05 17.47 21.12
N TYR A 403 -15.88 16.17 21.32
CA TYR A 403 -14.64 15.46 21.03
C TYR A 403 -14.81 14.52 19.85
N GLU A 404 -13.94 14.63 18.86
CA GLU A 404 -13.83 13.70 17.75
C GLU A 404 -12.39 13.20 17.63
N ARG A 405 -12.26 11.96 17.13
CA ARG A 405 -10.96 11.32 16.91
C ARG A 405 -10.79 10.95 15.46
N MET A 406 -9.70 11.40 14.86
CA MET A 406 -9.26 11.02 13.53
C MET A 406 -7.94 10.27 13.64
N SER A 407 -7.89 9.02 13.16
CA SER A 407 -6.65 8.24 13.11
C SER A 407 -5.90 8.56 11.83
N LEU A 408 -4.64 8.95 11.96
CA LEU A 408 -3.72 9.22 10.85
C LEU A 408 -2.83 8.01 10.54
N GLY A 409 -2.86 6.98 11.39
CA GLY A 409 -2.09 5.76 11.17
C GLY A 409 -2.53 5.02 9.91
N GLY A 410 -1.64 4.94 8.91
CA GLY A 410 -1.90 4.27 7.64
C GLY A 410 -2.50 5.16 6.55
N VAL A 411 -2.74 6.45 6.82
CA VAL A 411 -3.14 7.43 5.80
C VAL A 411 -1.93 7.70 4.88
N ARG A 412 -2.14 7.52 3.57
CA ARG A 412 -1.11 7.72 2.54
C ARG A 412 -1.56 8.64 1.42
N ASP A 413 -2.86 8.83 1.26
CA ASP A 413 -3.47 9.64 0.21
C ASP A 413 -4.00 10.94 0.80
N GLU A 414 -3.61 12.08 0.23
CA GLU A 414 -4.13 13.40 0.56
C GLU A 414 -5.67 13.45 0.48
N ALA A 415 -6.26 12.73 -0.46
CA ALA A 415 -7.70 12.69 -0.64
C ALA A 415 -8.46 12.10 0.57
N GLN A 416 -7.83 11.29 1.41
CA GLN A 416 -8.44 10.84 2.66
C GLN A 416 -8.64 11.98 3.65
N ILE A 417 -7.80 13.02 3.62
CA ILE A 417 -7.88 14.19 4.49
C ILE A 417 -8.76 15.27 3.90
N ARG A 418 -8.53 15.60 2.60
CA ARG A 418 -9.19 16.70 1.87
C ARG A 418 -10.40 16.29 1.05
N GLY A 419 -10.71 14.99 0.94
CA GLY A 419 -11.80 14.51 0.11
C GLY A 419 -11.45 14.36 -1.36
N HIS A 420 -12.31 13.69 -2.09
CA HIS A 420 -12.21 13.51 -3.54
C HIS A 420 -13.05 14.57 -4.26
N ARG A 421 -12.63 14.98 -5.45
CA ARG A 421 -13.45 15.91 -6.26
C ARG A 421 -14.81 15.30 -6.54
N LYS A 422 -15.90 16.08 -6.35
CA LYS A 422 -17.31 15.65 -6.50
C LYS A 422 -17.67 15.01 -7.85
N THR A 423 -16.83 15.21 -8.87
CA THR A 423 -17.01 14.65 -10.21
C THR A 423 -16.71 13.16 -10.32
N TYR A 424 -16.07 12.56 -9.35
CA TYR A 424 -15.77 11.13 -9.35
C TYR A 424 -16.94 10.32 -8.77
N VAL A 425 -17.23 9.16 -9.37
CA VAL A 425 -18.22 8.22 -8.81
C VAL A 425 -17.72 7.70 -7.47
N GLY A 426 -18.52 7.85 -6.42
CA GLY A 426 -18.14 7.48 -5.07
C GLY A 426 -17.29 8.51 -4.32
N ALA A 427 -17.21 9.77 -4.82
CA ALA A 427 -16.55 10.85 -4.12
C ALA A 427 -17.16 11.10 -2.74
N MET A 428 -16.29 11.31 -1.75
CA MET A 428 -16.68 11.60 -0.37
C MET A 428 -15.85 12.77 0.16
N MET A 429 -16.41 13.47 1.16
CA MET A 429 -15.65 14.49 1.89
C MET A 429 -14.47 13.86 2.63
N GLY A 430 -13.45 14.65 2.88
CA GLY A 430 -12.28 14.25 3.66
C GLY A 430 -12.62 13.95 5.12
N SER A 431 -11.80 13.11 5.75
CA SER A 431 -11.99 12.69 7.14
C SER A 431 -11.98 13.86 8.12
N LEU A 432 -11.28 14.95 7.80
CA LEU A 432 -11.24 16.15 8.64
C LEU A 432 -12.61 16.84 8.69
N MET A 433 -13.21 17.11 7.53
CA MET A 433 -14.55 17.67 7.45
C MET A 433 -15.62 16.68 7.94
N GLY A 434 -15.37 15.37 7.75
CA GLY A 434 -16.18 14.30 8.33
C GLY A 434 -16.22 14.37 9.87
N ALA A 435 -15.08 14.61 10.52
CA ALA A 435 -15.01 14.79 11.97
C ALA A 435 -15.77 16.05 12.43
N VAL A 436 -15.66 17.16 11.69
CA VAL A 436 -16.43 18.39 12.00
C VAL A 436 -17.93 18.12 11.87
N ARG A 437 -18.37 17.46 10.79
CA ARG A 437 -19.78 17.07 10.60
C ARG A 437 -20.28 16.19 11.74
N SER A 438 -19.53 15.14 12.11
CA SER A 438 -19.90 14.19 13.17
C SER A 438 -20.03 14.87 14.53
N SER A 439 -19.17 15.86 14.82
CA SER A 439 -19.25 16.65 16.06
C SER A 439 -20.54 17.49 16.16
N GLY A 440 -21.10 17.90 15.04
CA GLY A 440 -22.27 18.78 14.93
C GLY A 440 -22.05 20.20 15.45
N VAL A 441 -20.77 20.62 15.62
CA VAL A 441 -20.40 21.97 16.10
C VAL A 441 -19.17 22.49 15.35
N LYS A 442 -19.06 23.82 15.20
CA LYS A 442 -17.94 24.47 14.51
C LYS A 442 -16.64 24.46 15.31
N ASN A 443 -16.74 24.39 16.65
CA ASN A 443 -15.61 24.45 17.59
C ASN A 443 -15.34 23.13 18.33
N PRO A 444 -15.23 21.97 17.67
CA PRO A 444 -14.91 20.73 18.34
C PRO A 444 -13.44 20.70 18.80
N LEU A 445 -13.12 19.74 19.65
CA LEU A 445 -11.75 19.27 19.81
C LEU A 445 -11.57 18.06 18.91
N ILE A 446 -10.64 18.14 17.97
CA ILE A 446 -10.29 17.03 17.07
C ILE A 446 -8.93 16.48 17.48
N LEU A 447 -8.92 15.21 17.86
CA LEU A 447 -7.69 14.48 18.14
C LEU A 447 -7.20 13.83 16.83
N LEU A 448 -6.03 14.25 16.40
CA LEU A 448 -5.27 13.63 15.30
C LEU A 448 -4.32 12.58 15.88
N ASP A 449 -4.76 11.32 15.84
CA ASP A 449 -4.06 10.22 16.52
C ASP A 449 -3.03 9.55 15.59
N GLU A 450 -1.84 9.24 16.14
CA GLU A 450 -0.72 8.60 15.45
C GLU A 450 -0.16 9.39 14.25
N ILE A 451 0.12 10.68 14.43
CA ILE A 451 0.68 11.56 13.39
C ILE A 451 2.09 11.13 12.93
N ASP A 452 2.82 10.43 13.79
CA ASP A 452 4.13 9.84 13.52
C ASP A 452 4.08 8.68 12.49
N LYS A 453 2.88 8.19 12.15
CA LYS A 453 2.68 7.11 11.20
C LYS A 453 2.12 7.58 9.84
N LEU A 454 2.18 8.88 9.58
CA LEU A 454 1.86 9.40 8.25
C LEU A 454 2.85 8.87 7.23
N GLY A 455 2.33 8.25 6.17
CA GLY A 455 3.14 7.80 5.04
C GLY A 455 3.06 8.79 3.88
N SER A 456 4.15 8.93 3.13
CA SER A 456 4.13 9.59 1.82
C SER A 456 4.14 8.52 0.72
N ASP A 457 3.25 8.66 -0.25
CA ASP A 457 3.20 7.77 -1.43
C ASP A 457 3.16 8.62 -2.71
N TYR A 458 3.39 8.01 -3.87
CA TYR A 458 3.30 8.67 -5.19
C TYR A 458 1.94 9.36 -5.48
N LYS A 459 0.92 9.13 -4.66
CA LYS A 459 -0.46 9.63 -4.84
C LYS A 459 -0.78 10.93 -4.10
N GLY A 460 0.15 11.50 -3.37
CA GLY A 460 -0.05 12.76 -2.66
C GLY A 460 0.72 12.83 -1.35
N ASP A 461 0.77 14.02 -0.77
CA ASP A 461 1.42 14.30 0.51
C ASP A 461 0.36 14.66 1.57
N PRO A 462 -0.07 13.70 2.41
CA PRO A 462 -1.01 13.96 3.49
C PRO A 462 -0.51 15.01 4.49
N ALA A 463 0.82 15.15 4.64
CA ALA A 463 1.39 16.15 5.54
C ALA A 463 1.11 17.58 5.05
N SER A 464 1.17 17.82 3.74
CA SER A 464 0.81 19.13 3.14
C SER A 464 -0.66 19.47 3.36
N ALA A 465 -1.57 18.49 3.25
CA ALA A 465 -2.98 18.70 3.55
C ALA A 465 -3.23 19.08 5.02
N LEU A 466 -2.51 18.44 5.94
CA LEU A 466 -2.58 18.77 7.36
C LEU A 466 -1.96 20.14 7.67
N LEU A 467 -0.88 20.51 6.98
CA LEU A 467 -0.26 21.83 7.17
C LEU A 467 -1.26 22.96 6.93
N GLU A 468 -2.07 22.90 5.86
CA GLU A 468 -3.10 23.93 5.60
C GLU A 468 -4.18 23.96 6.68
N ALA A 469 -4.65 22.77 7.12
CA ALA A 469 -5.67 22.68 8.15
C ALA A 469 -5.17 23.15 9.54
N LEU A 470 -3.89 22.88 9.81
CA LEU A 470 -3.27 23.17 11.11
C LEU A 470 -2.62 24.56 11.18
N ASP A 471 -2.32 25.19 10.04
CA ASP A 471 -1.76 26.52 10.02
C ASP A 471 -2.83 27.58 10.40
N SER A 472 -2.64 28.22 11.53
CA SER A 472 -3.53 29.28 12.01
C SER A 472 -3.64 30.49 11.09
N GLN A 473 -2.76 30.62 10.08
CA GLN A 473 -2.82 31.69 9.08
C GLN A 473 -3.64 31.31 7.85
N GLN A 474 -3.89 30.00 7.64
CA GLN A 474 -4.57 29.48 6.44
C GLN A 474 -5.87 28.72 6.76
N ASN A 475 -6.02 28.19 7.96
CA ASN A 475 -7.14 27.32 8.36
C ASN A 475 -8.52 28.00 8.38
N TYR A 476 -8.58 29.35 8.33
CA TYR A 476 -9.85 30.08 8.22
C TYR A 476 -10.54 29.88 6.86
N SER A 477 -9.81 29.40 5.85
CA SER A 477 -10.31 29.19 4.50
C SER A 477 -9.99 27.76 3.98
N PHE A 478 -9.98 26.78 4.87
CA PHE A 478 -9.72 25.39 4.48
C PHE A 478 -10.74 24.91 3.47
N THR A 479 -10.26 24.34 2.37
CA THR A 479 -11.13 23.87 1.28
C THR A 479 -11.00 22.36 1.10
N ASP A 480 -12.10 21.65 1.42
CA ASP A 480 -12.27 20.24 1.09
C ASP A 480 -12.62 20.10 -0.40
N HIS A 481 -11.99 19.15 -1.09
CA HIS A 481 -12.18 18.96 -2.53
C HIS A 481 -13.58 18.49 -2.91
N TYR A 482 -14.27 17.75 -2.03
CA TYR A 482 -15.65 17.34 -2.25
C TYR A 482 -16.60 18.51 -2.06
N LEU A 483 -16.41 19.28 -1.00
CA LEU A 483 -17.27 20.43 -0.70
C LEU A 483 -17.03 21.58 -1.69
N GLY A 484 -15.79 21.83 -2.09
CA GLY A 484 -15.44 22.90 -3.04
C GLY A 484 -15.72 24.32 -2.55
N VAL A 485 -16.07 24.47 -1.27
CA VAL A 485 -16.31 25.74 -0.58
C VAL A 485 -15.41 25.85 0.63
N PRO A 486 -14.91 27.05 0.99
CA PRO A 486 -14.07 27.23 2.16
C PRO A 486 -14.87 27.03 3.45
N PHE A 487 -14.25 26.37 4.41
CA PHE A 487 -14.77 26.23 5.77
C PHE A 487 -13.77 26.74 6.77
N ASP A 488 -14.23 27.55 7.74
CA ASP A 488 -13.37 28.14 8.76
C ASP A 488 -13.13 27.18 9.92
N LEU A 489 -11.89 26.65 10.00
CA LEU A 489 -11.41 25.74 11.03
C LEU A 489 -10.71 26.45 12.19
N SER A 490 -10.66 27.80 12.24
CA SER A 490 -9.92 28.58 13.24
C SER A 490 -10.43 28.37 14.69
N ASP A 491 -11.68 27.97 14.85
CA ASP A 491 -12.29 27.66 16.15
C ASP A 491 -12.04 26.21 16.60
N VAL A 492 -11.54 25.35 15.73
CA VAL A 492 -11.25 23.94 16.05
C VAL A 492 -9.99 23.87 16.93
N LEU A 493 -10.05 23.09 17.98
CA LEU A 493 -8.88 22.79 18.81
C LEU A 493 -8.29 21.47 18.35
N PHE A 494 -7.07 21.53 17.81
CA PHE A 494 -6.35 20.34 17.39
C PHE A 494 -5.40 19.88 18.49
N ILE A 495 -5.48 18.60 18.84
CA ILE A 495 -4.49 17.89 19.64
C ILE A 495 -3.97 16.73 18.79
N THR A 496 -2.67 16.54 18.74
CA THR A 496 -2.05 15.44 18.03
C THR A 496 -1.44 14.44 19.01
N THR A 497 -1.29 13.18 18.62
CA THR A 497 -0.52 12.20 19.38
C THR A 497 0.55 11.59 18.50
N ALA A 498 1.71 11.32 19.10
CA ALA A 498 2.82 10.61 18.47
C ALA A 498 3.43 9.62 19.45
N ASN A 499 4.00 8.53 18.95
CA ASN A 499 4.85 7.67 19.78
C ASN A 499 6.31 8.12 19.70
N ASN A 500 6.76 8.60 18.55
CA ASN A 500 8.08 9.18 18.33
C ASN A 500 7.95 10.48 17.54
N THR A 501 8.69 11.49 17.92
CA THR A 501 8.71 12.81 17.26
C THR A 501 9.61 12.83 16.02
N ASP A 502 10.62 11.95 15.95
CA ASP A 502 11.63 11.96 14.89
C ASP A 502 11.07 11.61 13.51
N THR A 503 9.94 10.88 13.47
CA THR A 503 9.28 10.48 12.23
C THR A 503 8.24 11.50 11.74
N ILE A 504 7.96 12.53 12.55
CA ILE A 504 7.05 13.60 12.14
C ILE A 504 7.76 14.54 11.17
N PRO A 505 7.15 14.89 10.02
CA PRO A 505 7.73 15.87 9.10
C PRO A 505 8.06 17.19 9.81
N ALA A 506 9.29 17.70 9.64
CA ALA A 506 9.77 18.90 10.31
C ALA A 506 8.81 20.12 10.18
N PRO A 507 8.19 20.42 9.01
CA PRO A 507 7.26 21.53 8.89
C PRO A 507 6.00 21.42 9.76
N LEU A 508 5.57 20.19 10.07
CA LEU A 508 4.47 19.95 11.00
C LEU A 508 4.94 20.11 12.44
N LEU A 509 6.10 19.56 12.76
CA LEU A 509 6.68 19.61 14.11
C LEU A 509 6.95 21.07 14.57
N ASP A 510 7.44 21.93 13.69
CA ASP A 510 7.70 23.35 13.96
C ASP A 510 6.43 24.15 14.37
N ARG A 511 5.25 23.65 14.04
CA ARG A 511 3.96 24.24 14.41
C ARG A 511 3.35 23.66 15.67
N MET A 512 4.00 22.66 16.26
CA MET A 512 3.48 21.91 17.40
C MET A 512 4.22 22.25 18.69
N GLU A 513 3.48 22.42 19.76
CA GLU A 513 4.03 22.39 21.10
C GLU A 513 4.08 20.95 21.58
N VAL A 514 5.28 20.39 21.68
CA VAL A 514 5.48 19.00 22.08
C VAL A 514 5.47 18.88 23.58
N ILE A 515 4.55 18.05 24.08
CA ILE A 515 4.45 17.67 25.49
C ILE A 515 4.80 16.19 25.61
N ASN A 516 5.95 15.91 26.25
CA ASN A 516 6.43 14.55 26.40
C ASN A 516 5.74 13.85 27.57
N LEU A 517 5.14 12.69 27.32
CA LEU A 517 4.59 11.80 28.31
C LEU A 517 5.61 10.69 28.59
N SER A 518 6.10 10.61 29.81
CA SER A 518 7.02 9.56 30.25
C SER A 518 6.29 8.26 30.58
N SER A 519 7.06 7.19 30.76
CA SER A 519 6.57 5.90 31.27
C SER A 519 6.10 6.02 32.71
N TYR A 520 5.09 5.24 33.08
CA TYR A 520 4.61 5.16 34.47
C TYR A 520 5.54 4.32 35.33
N THR A 521 5.74 4.81 36.56
CA THR A 521 6.39 4.03 37.61
C THR A 521 5.52 2.86 38.07
N ARG A 522 6.11 1.91 38.80
CA ARG A 522 5.37 0.79 39.43
C ARG A 522 4.24 1.27 40.31
N TYR A 523 4.47 2.33 41.10
CA TYR A 523 3.49 2.92 41.98
C TYR A 523 2.37 3.64 41.24
N GLU A 524 2.69 4.41 40.24
CA GLU A 524 1.67 5.05 39.38
C GLU A 524 0.79 4.01 38.65
N LYS A 525 1.38 2.93 38.13
CA LYS A 525 0.62 1.81 37.53
C LYS A 525 -0.33 1.16 38.54
N TYR A 526 0.13 0.99 39.75
CA TYR A 526 -0.72 0.49 40.87
C TYR A 526 -1.88 1.45 41.11
N ARG A 527 -1.60 2.76 41.30
CA ARG A 527 -2.65 3.77 41.55
C ARG A 527 -3.64 3.81 40.39
N ILE A 528 -3.18 3.80 39.14
CA ILE A 528 -4.01 3.79 37.94
C ILE A 528 -4.87 2.51 37.91
N ALA A 529 -4.28 1.37 38.21
CA ALA A 529 -5.01 0.10 38.25
C ALA A 529 -6.11 0.09 39.31
N HIS A 530 -5.75 0.44 40.57
CA HIS A 530 -6.65 0.40 41.72
C HIS A 530 -7.74 1.49 41.64
N ASP A 531 -7.36 2.74 41.33
CA ASP A 531 -8.28 3.87 41.42
C ASP A 531 -9.15 4.05 40.17
N TYR A 532 -8.67 3.63 38.99
CA TYR A 532 -9.35 3.87 37.73
C TYR A 532 -9.72 2.57 37.00
N LEU A 533 -8.76 1.69 36.66
CA LEU A 533 -9.03 0.57 35.78
C LEU A 533 -9.96 -0.48 36.42
N ILE A 534 -9.68 -0.93 37.63
CA ILE A 534 -10.50 -1.92 38.32
C ILE A 534 -11.91 -1.38 38.57
N LYS A 535 -12.04 -0.13 39.02
CA LYS A 535 -13.35 0.50 39.25
C LYS A 535 -14.16 0.62 37.96
N LYS A 536 -13.52 1.06 36.88
CA LYS A 536 -14.12 1.15 35.52
C LYS A 536 -14.62 -0.21 35.06
N GLN A 537 -13.79 -1.25 35.21
CA GLN A 537 -14.18 -2.60 34.77
C GLN A 537 -15.27 -3.22 35.65
N PHE A 538 -15.26 -2.97 36.94
CA PHE A 538 -16.35 -3.40 37.84
C PHE A 538 -17.69 -2.77 37.45
N LEU A 539 -17.69 -1.48 37.07
CA LEU A 539 -18.89 -0.82 36.57
C LEU A 539 -19.35 -1.43 35.23
N ASN A 540 -18.42 -1.63 34.28
CA ASN A 540 -18.73 -2.19 32.97
C ASN A 540 -19.31 -3.62 33.05
N HIS A 541 -18.77 -4.43 33.94
CA HIS A 541 -19.21 -5.82 34.17
C HIS A 541 -20.34 -5.94 35.21
N LYS A 542 -20.80 -4.81 35.81
CA LYS A 542 -21.83 -4.77 36.88
C LYS A 542 -21.49 -5.67 38.08
N ILE A 543 -20.21 -5.70 38.47
CA ILE A 543 -19.68 -6.47 39.58
C ILE A 543 -19.54 -5.59 40.83
N THR A 544 -19.80 -6.17 41.99
CA THR A 544 -19.62 -5.55 43.28
C THR A 544 -18.38 -6.10 44.01
N LYS A 545 -17.75 -5.27 44.86
CA LYS A 545 -16.61 -5.71 45.71
C LYS A 545 -16.95 -6.90 46.59
N LYS A 546 -18.24 -7.16 46.90
CA LYS A 546 -18.70 -8.35 47.67
C LYS A 546 -18.62 -9.64 46.87
N GLN A 547 -18.68 -9.58 45.55
CA GLN A 547 -18.60 -10.72 44.65
C GLN A 547 -17.17 -11.06 44.26
N ILE A 548 -16.39 -10.02 43.91
CA ILE A 548 -14.98 -10.15 43.49
C ILE A 548 -14.17 -9.06 44.19
N SER A 549 -13.11 -9.48 44.89
CA SER A 549 -12.11 -8.54 45.46
C SER A 549 -10.71 -8.89 44.96
N ILE A 550 -9.95 -7.86 44.66
CA ILE A 550 -8.56 -7.98 44.23
C ILE A 550 -7.72 -7.24 45.25
N ASP A 551 -6.82 -7.94 45.88
CA ASP A 551 -5.93 -7.36 46.91
C ASP A 551 -4.81 -6.54 46.25
N ASP A 552 -4.28 -5.57 46.96
CA ASP A 552 -3.20 -4.70 46.45
C ASP A 552 -1.94 -5.48 46.08
N SER A 553 -1.60 -6.52 46.86
CA SER A 553 -0.48 -7.43 46.57
C SER A 553 -0.66 -8.16 45.24
N ALA A 554 -1.89 -8.53 44.90
CA ALA A 554 -2.19 -9.14 43.61
C ALA A 554 -2.03 -8.14 42.45
N VAL A 555 -2.41 -6.88 42.65
CA VAL A 555 -2.21 -5.84 41.62
C VAL A 555 -0.71 -5.62 41.36
N TYR A 556 0.11 -5.54 42.42
CA TYR A 556 1.56 -5.46 42.29
C TYR A 556 2.14 -6.71 41.58
N SER A 557 1.67 -7.90 41.91
CA SER A 557 2.06 -9.12 41.22
C SER A 557 1.72 -9.10 39.73
N ILE A 558 0.58 -8.53 39.35
CA ILE A 558 0.23 -8.36 37.93
C ILE A 558 1.24 -7.44 37.24
N ILE A 559 1.57 -6.32 37.87
CA ILE A 559 2.49 -5.31 37.28
C ILE A 559 3.90 -5.90 37.15
N ASP A 560 4.37 -6.63 38.13
CA ASP A 560 5.75 -7.13 38.18
C ASP A 560 5.97 -8.37 37.28
N PHE A 561 4.99 -9.29 37.23
CA PHE A 561 5.22 -10.62 36.64
C PHE A 561 4.38 -10.90 35.39
N TYR A 562 3.36 -10.11 35.06
CA TYR A 562 2.48 -10.39 33.92
C TYR A 562 2.47 -9.28 32.87
N VAL A 563 3.02 -8.11 33.18
CA VAL A 563 2.98 -6.94 32.30
C VAL A 563 4.37 -6.30 32.20
N ARG A 564 4.86 -6.10 30.96
CA ARG A 564 6.09 -5.38 30.65
C ARG A 564 5.79 -4.34 29.58
N GLU A 565 5.48 -3.11 30.01
CA GLU A 565 5.13 -1.99 29.11
C GLU A 565 5.39 -0.64 29.82
N ALA A 566 5.59 0.41 29.03
CA ALA A 566 5.73 1.79 29.55
C ALA A 566 4.41 2.32 30.13
N GLY A 567 3.29 2.03 29.48
CA GLY A 567 1.97 2.46 29.87
C GLY A 567 1.16 1.47 30.68
N VAL A 568 -0.17 1.45 30.48
CA VAL A 568 -1.13 0.60 31.20
C VAL A 568 -2.09 -0.16 30.30
N ARG A 569 -1.78 -0.27 29.00
CA ARG A 569 -2.71 -0.92 28.03
C ARG A 569 -2.80 -2.44 28.23
N ASN A 570 -1.67 -3.11 28.41
CA ASN A 570 -1.64 -4.52 28.68
C ASN A 570 -2.08 -4.83 30.12
N LEU A 571 -1.80 -3.91 31.05
CA LEU A 571 -2.30 -3.99 32.43
C LEU A 571 -3.83 -3.98 32.45
N GLU A 572 -4.49 -3.07 31.74
CA GLU A 572 -5.96 -3.06 31.57
C GLU A 572 -6.47 -4.37 30.98
N ARG A 573 -5.84 -4.87 29.90
CA ARG A 573 -6.21 -6.14 29.29
C ARG A 573 -6.06 -7.34 30.24
N THR A 574 -5.00 -7.34 31.03
CA THR A 574 -4.72 -8.40 32.01
C THR A 574 -5.75 -8.37 33.16
N ILE A 575 -6.10 -7.17 33.62
CA ILE A 575 -7.17 -6.97 34.62
C ILE A 575 -8.52 -7.45 34.08
N ILE A 576 -8.88 -7.10 32.84
CA ILE A 576 -10.12 -7.56 32.21
C ILE A 576 -10.14 -9.09 32.13
N ASN A 577 -9.03 -9.71 31.71
CA ASN A 577 -8.92 -11.17 31.63
C ASN A 577 -9.07 -11.83 33.01
N LEU A 578 -8.43 -11.24 34.03
CA LEU A 578 -8.57 -11.69 35.44
C LEU A 578 -10.02 -11.63 35.89
N ILE A 579 -10.69 -10.48 35.68
CA ILE A 579 -12.09 -10.28 36.10
C ILE A 579 -12.99 -11.32 35.43
N ARG A 580 -12.87 -11.56 34.14
CA ARG A 580 -13.64 -12.57 33.40
C ARG A 580 -13.47 -13.99 33.98
N LYS A 581 -12.24 -14.34 34.37
CA LYS A 581 -11.98 -15.66 35.00
C LYS A 581 -12.55 -15.74 36.40
N CYS A 582 -12.50 -14.64 37.15
CA CYS A 582 -13.15 -14.56 38.47
C CYS A 582 -14.68 -14.65 38.36
N GLU A 583 -15.28 -13.97 37.36
CA GLU A 583 -16.73 -14.10 37.07
C GLU A 583 -17.12 -15.55 36.80
N LYS A 584 -16.37 -16.25 35.92
CA LYS A 584 -16.59 -17.67 35.65
C LYS A 584 -16.55 -18.48 36.93
N LYS A 585 -15.53 -18.28 37.79
CA LYS A 585 -15.37 -18.99 39.08
C LYS A 585 -16.52 -18.67 40.03
N TYR A 586 -16.93 -17.39 40.13
CA TYR A 586 -18.07 -16.96 40.94
C TYR A 586 -19.40 -17.58 40.49
N LEU A 587 -19.68 -17.57 39.20
CA LEU A 587 -20.93 -18.18 38.66
C LEU A 587 -21.03 -19.68 38.88
N LEU A 588 -19.89 -20.39 38.84
CA LEU A 588 -19.85 -21.85 39.08
C LEU A 588 -19.96 -22.20 40.57
N SER A 589 -19.27 -21.44 41.43
CA SER A 589 -19.17 -21.76 42.87
C SER A 589 -20.23 -21.05 43.70
N LYS A 590 -20.83 -19.97 43.20
CA LYS A 590 -21.72 -19.07 43.95
C LYS A 590 -21.05 -18.44 45.21
N LYS A 591 -19.70 -18.53 45.33
CA LYS A 591 -18.96 -18.00 46.47
C LYS A 591 -18.16 -16.79 46.05
N PRO A 592 -17.98 -15.79 46.96
CA PRO A 592 -17.09 -14.63 46.66
C PRO A 592 -15.70 -15.11 46.27
N VAL A 593 -15.12 -14.41 45.28
CA VAL A 593 -13.78 -14.69 44.80
C VAL A 593 -12.83 -13.59 45.27
N ARG A 594 -11.83 -13.94 46.06
CA ARG A 594 -10.76 -13.05 46.48
C ARG A 594 -9.48 -13.43 45.75
N VAL A 595 -8.90 -12.46 45.07
CA VAL A 595 -7.62 -12.63 44.35
C VAL A 595 -6.50 -12.07 45.19
N THR A 596 -5.52 -12.91 45.50
CA THR A 596 -4.33 -12.60 46.29
C THR A 596 -3.09 -12.95 45.51
N GLU A 597 -1.93 -12.51 45.97
CA GLU A 597 -0.66 -12.88 45.31
C GLU A 597 -0.45 -14.39 45.19
N SER A 598 -0.88 -15.15 46.23
CA SER A 598 -0.70 -16.60 46.30
C SER A 598 -1.56 -17.39 45.29
N ASN A 599 -2.74 -16.86 44.91
CA ASN A 599 -3.68 -17.57 44.03
C ASN A 599 -3.79 -16.97 42.62
N ILE A 600 -3.04 -15.94 42.33
CA ILE A 600 -3.12 -15.24 41.02
C ILE A 600 -2.73 -16.14 39.84
N GLU A 601 -1.82 -17.11 40.08
CA GLU A 601 -1.40 -18.09 39.06
C GLU A 601 -2.56 -19.02 38.64
N GLU A 602 -3.56 -19.29 39.50
CA GLU A 602 -4.75 -20.05 39.10
C GLU A 602 -5.54 -19.32 37.99
N PHE A 603 -5.53 -17.99 38.01
CA PHE A 603 -6.28 -17.17 37.08
C PHE A 603 -5.47 -16.77 35.87
N LEU A 604 -4.22 -16.34 36.02
CA LEU A 604 -3.41 -15.78 34.94
C LEU A 604 -2.39 -16.76 34.35
N GLY A 605 -2.19 -17.90 35.02
CA GLY A 605 -1.17 -18.91 34.69
C GLY A 605 0.18 -18.54 35.30
N LYS A 606 1.23 -19.30 34.95
CA LYS A 606 2.60 -19.08 35.44
C LYS A 606 3.07 -17.65 35.16
N LYS A 607 3.91 -17.14 36.05
CA LYS A 607 4.57 -15.84 35.90
C LYS A 607 5.25 -15.76 34.51
N LYS A 608 4.95 -14.71 33.76
CA LYS A 608 5.49 -14.52 32.40
C LYS A 608 6.89 -13.89 32.42
N TYR A 609 7.09 -13.00 33.34
CA TYR A 609 8.34 -12.28 33.50
C TYR A 609 8.91 -12.60 34.87
N LEU A 610 10.17 -12.96 34.88
CA LEU A 610 10.92 -13.07 36.13
C LEU A 610 11.61 -11.73 36.35
N THR A 611 11.70 -11.28 37.57
CA THR A 611 12.48 -10.09 37.90
C THR A 611 13.94 -10.44 37.61
N GLU A 612 14.59 -9.71 36.69
CA GLU A 612 16.02 -9.82 36.51
C GLU A 612 16.69 -9.39 37.80
N LYS A 613 17.24 -10.35 38.49
CA LYS A 613 17.95 -10.09 39.72
C LYS A 613 19.30 -9.48 39.41
N ARG A 614 19.75 -8.54 40.23
CA ARG A 614 21.16 -8.11 40.30
C ARG A 614 22.05 -9.35 40.48
N PHE A 615 23.30 -9.26 40.13
CA PHE A 615 24.30 -10.28 40.49
C PHE A 615 24.31 -10.43 42.00
N GLU A 616 24.26 -11.64 42.51
CA GLU A 616 24.32 -11.90 43.97
C GLU A 616 25.73 -11.63 44.53
N THR A 617 26.71 -11.81 43.71
CA THR A 617 28.15 -11.63 44.06
C THR A 617 28.86 -10.78 42.99
N PRO A 618 29.91 -10.06 43.33
CA PRO A 618 30.83 -9.45 42.38
C PRO A 618 31.34 -10.48 41.34
N GLN A 619 31.54 -10.07 40.11
CA GLN A 619 31.98 -10.95 39.03
C GLN A 619 33.02 -10.27 38.14
N ILE A 620 33.91 -11.07 37.57
CA ILE A 620 34.90 -10.60 36.58
C ILE A 620 34.24 -10.53 35.21
N GLY A 621 34.40 -9.40 34.50
CA GLY A 621 33.91 -9.23 33.13
C GLY A 621 32.41 -9.06 32.99
N ALA A 622 31.64 -9.05 34.08
CA ALA A 622 30.20 -8.89 34.06
C ALA A 622 29.74 -7.57 34.66
N VAL A 623 29.03 -6.76 33.89
CA VAL A 623 28.62 -5.40 34.29
C VAL A 623 27.15 -5.18 33.99
N MET A 624 26.47 -4.48 34.93
CA MET A 624 25.10 -4.08 34.77
C MET A 624 25.03 -2.68 34.15
N GLY A 625 24.56 -2.59 32.96
CA GLY A 625 24.19 -1.35 32.26
C GLY A 625 22.71 -1.02 32.39
N LEU A 626 22.32 0.17 31.93
CA LEU A 626 20.95 0.63 31.88
C LEU A 626 20.60 1.04 30.44
N ALA A 627 19.52 0.51 29.94
CA ALA A 627 18.98 0.78 28.61
C ALA A 627 17.61 1.46 28.68
N TRP A 628 17.27 2.14 27.59
CA TRP A 628 15.92 2.64 27.35
C TRP A 628 15.31 1.94 26.13
N THR A 629 14.07 1.54 26.24
CA THR A 629 13.30 0.90 25.18
C THR A 629 11.92 1.55 25.05
N GLN A 630 11.21 1.30 23.96
CA GLN A 630 9.82 1.77 23.82
C GLN A 630 8.89 1.21 24.93
N ALA A 631 9.27 0.13 25.60
CA ALA A 631 8.53 -0.44 26.73
C ALA A 631 8.89 0.21 28.07
N GLY A 632 9.85 1.13 28.10
CA GLY A 632 10.39 1.80 29.26
C GLY A 632 11.87 1.48 29.49
N GLY A 633 12.39 1.83 30.68
CA GLY A 633 13.75 1.48 31.07
C GLY A 633 13.92 -0.02 31.31
N ASP A 634 15.12 -0.51 31.04
CA ASP A 634 15.50 -1.91 31.26
C ASP A 634 16.93 -2.04 31.76
N THR A 635 17.25 -3.15 32.39
CA THR A 635 18.64 -3.49 32.77
C THR A 635 19.31 -4.18 31.59
N LEU A 636 20.59 -3.93 31.41
CA LEU A 636 21.37 -4.45 30.30
C LEU A 636 22.62 -5.18 30.83
N PHE A 637 22.61 -6.48 30.79
CA PHE A 637 23.80 -7.26 31.10
C PHE A 637 24.84 -7.12 29.99
N CYS A 638 26.09 -6.84 30.40
CA CYS A 638 27.26 -6.89 29.51
C CYS A 638 28.30 -7.85 30.08
N GLU A 639 28.62 -8.86 29.32
CA GLU A 639 29.66 -9.84 29.67
C GLU A 639 30.86 -9.69 28.72
N ALA A 640 32.05 -9.63 29.25
CA ALA A 640 33.27 -9.61 28.47
C ALA A 640 34.22 -10.74 28.94
N VAL A 641 34.74 -11.47 27.98
CA VAL A 641 35.73 -12.52 28.20
C VAL A 641 36.92 -12.28 27.29
N CYS A 642 38.12 -12.37 27.88
CA CYS A 642 39.37 -12.28 27.17
C CYS A 642 40.08 -13.64 27.19
N VAL A 643 40.39 -14.14 26.01
CA VAL A 643 41.09 -15.40 25.79
C VAL A 643 42.33 -15.17 24.93
N ASP A 644 43.31 -16.06 25.04
CA ASP A 644 44.51 -16.02 24.18
C ASP A 644 44.07 -16.15 22.70
N GLY A 645 44.58 -15.26 21.85
CA GLY A 645 44.14 -15.19 20.47
C GLY A 645 45.00 -14.31 19.57
N THR A 646 44.36 -13.66 18.61
CA THR A 646 45.06 -12.89 17.55
C THR A 646 44.69 -11.39 17.54
N GLY A 647 43.96 -10.92 18.55
CA GLY A 647 43.48 -9.55 18.66
C GLY A 647 42.10 -9.29 18.04
N LYS A 648 41.31 -10.34 17.89
CA LYS A 648 39.94 -10.23 17.36
C LYS A 648 39.00 -9.64 18.42
N ILE A 649 38.15 -8.67 18.01
CA ILE A 649 37.09 -8.15 18.85
C ILE A 649 35.75 -8.63 18.26
N GLU A 650 35.00 -9.39 19.04
CA GLU A 650 33.72 -9.94 18.64
C GLU A 650 32.63 -9.52 19.63
N ALA A 651 31.59 -8.86 19.11
CA ALA A 651 30.47 -8.41 19.91
C ALA A 651 29.17 -9.08 19.42
N THR A 652 28.45 -9.74 20.33
CA THR A 652 27.27 -10.54 20.07
C THR A 652 26.07 -10.08 20.92
N GLY A 653 24.85 -10.43 20.55
CA GLY A 653 23.61 -10.08 21.28
C GLY A 653 22.66 -9.19 20.50
N SER A 654 22.58 -9.33 19.16
CA SER A 654 21.70 -8.56 18.28
C SER A 654 21.95 -7.04 18.33
N LEU A 655 23.23 -6.65 18.18
CA LEU A 655 23.70 -5.27 18.29
C LEU A 655 23.55 -4.51 16.97
N GLY A 656 23.01 -3.30 17.03
CA GLY A 656 23.00 -2.34 15.93
C GLY A 656 24.38 -1.71 15.67
N ASP A 657 24.46 -0.89 14.64
CA ASP A 657 25.77 -0.37 14.19
C ASP A 657 26.35 0.67 15.14
N VAL A 658 25.50 1.50 15.79
CA VAL A 658 25.94 2.48 16.79
C VAL A 658 26.54 1.77 18.01
N MET A 659 25.95 0.67 18.45
CA MET A 659 26.46 -0.10 19.59
C MET A 659 27.76 -0.85 19.25
N LYS A 660 27.92 -1.33 18.01
CA LYS A 660 29.20 -1.90 17.52
C LYS A 660 30.31 -0.86 17.46
N GLU A 661 29.96 0.39 17.04
CA GLU A 661 30.90 1.51 17.07
C GLU A 661 31.33 1.85 18.50
N SER A 662 30.35 1.98 19.41
CA SER A 662 30.62 2.18 20.85
C SER A 662 31.54 1.12 21.45
N THR A 663 31.36 -0.15 21.02
CA THR A 663 32.26 -1.26 21.42
C THR A 663 33.71 -1.01 20.97
N ARG A 664 33.90 -0.57 19.71
CA ARG A 664 35.25 -0.27 19.19
C ARG A 664 35.90 0.91 19.93
N ILE A 665 35.11 1.95 20.23
CA ILE A 665 35.57 3.11 20.98
C ILE A 665 35.99 2.70 22.39
N ALA A 666 35.18 1.92 23.10
CA ALA A 666 35.44 1.43 24.44
C ALA A 666 36.76 0.62 24.50
N VAL A 667 36.92 -0.36 23.60
CA VAL A 667 38.14 -1.16 23.54
C VAL A 667 39.38 -0.33 23.17
N THR A 668 39.21 0.67 22.25
CA THR A 668 40.30 1.56 21.87
C THR A 668 40.73 2.43 23.07
N HIS A 669 39.77 2.91 23.87
CA HIS A 669 40.07 3.65 25.08
C HIS A 669 40.82 2.78 26.09
N ILE A 670 40.37 1.54 26.37
CA ILE A 670 41.07 0.61 27.28
C ILE A 670 42.50 0.36 26.80
N ARG A 671 42.73 0.24 25.50
CA ARG A 671 44.05 0.14 24.91
C ARG A 671 44.94 1.37 25.22
N SER A 672 44.38 2.57 25.16
CA SER A 672 45.11 3.82 25.42
C SER A 672 45.54 3.95 26.89
N ILE A 673 44.81 3.37 27.84
CA ILE A 673 45.06 3.39 29.28
C ILE A 673 45.63 2.06 29.79
N SER A 674 46.09 1.16 28.95
CA SER A 674 46.59 -0.17 29.32
C SER A 674 47.70 -0.13 30.35
N GLY A 675 48.63 0.84 30.24
CA GLY A 675 49.69 1.07 31.20
C GLY A 675 49.19 1.43 32.60
N PHE A 676 48.15 2.27 32.69
CA PHE A 676 47.48 2.63 33.94
C PHE A 676 46.78 1.44 34.59
N LEU A 677 46.18 0.59 33.78
CA LEU A 677 45.50 -0.63 34.26
C LEU A 677 46.43 -1.78 34.62
N GLY A 678 47.76 -1.63 34.40
CA GLY A 678 48.71 -2.71 34.58
C GLY A 678 48.54 -3.88 33.61
N ILE A 679 48.03 -3.62 32.42
CA ILE A 679 47.77 -4.59 31.34
C ILE A 679 48.93 -4.54 30.35
N ASP A 680 49.36 -5.70 29.82
CA ASP A 680 50.36 -5.78 28.75
C ASP A 680 49.97 -4.86 27.59
N SER A 681 50.88 -3.99 27.18
CA SER A 681 50.64 -3.06 26.06
C SER A 681 50.29 -3.75 24.74
N ASP A 682 50.69 -5.01 24.59
CA ASP A 682 50.47 -5.86 23.40
C ASP A 682 49.24 -6.79 23.53
N PHE A 683 48.42 -6.62 24.58
CA PHE A 683 47.23 -7.45 24.81
C PHE A 683 46.35 -7.54 23.56
N TYR A 684 46.20 -6.44 22.81
CA TYR A 684 45.38 -6.36 21.59
C TYR A 684 45.90 -7.22 20.42
N LYS A 685 47.10 -7.83 20.53
CA LYS A 685 47.65 -8.78 19.56
C LYS A 685 47.60 -10.22 20.07
N LYS A 686 47.52 -10.38 21.37
CA LYS A 686 47.65 -11.66 22.06
C LYS A 686 46.34 -12.22 22.57
N ASN A 687 45.32 -11.35 22.73
CA ASN A 687 44.05 -11.74 23.29
C ASN A 687 42.89 -11.41 22.33
N ASP A 688 42.00 -12.36 22.15
CA ASP A 688 40.71 -12.14 21.55
C ASP A 688 39.71 -11.70 22.63
N ILE A 689 38.91 -10.66 22.33
CA ILE A 689 37.95 -10.07 23.25
C ILE A 689 36.55 -10.39 22.75
N PHE A 690 35.80 -11.15 23.53
CA PHE A 690 34.38 -11.46 23.26
C PHE A 690 33.51 -10.64 24.21
N ILE A 691 32.56 -9.90 23.62
CA ILE A 691 31.60 -9.10 24.35
C ILE A 691 30.22 -9.64 24.03
N HIS A 692 29.48 -10.02 25.04
CA HIS A 692 28.14 -10.59 24.88
C HIS A 692 27.09 -9.81 25.66
N PHE A 693 25.98 -9.54 25.00
CA PHE A 693 24.78 -9.02 25.62
C PHE A 693 23.71 -10.10 25.59
N PRO A 694 23.38 -10.76 26.69
CA PRO A 694 22.33 -11.72 26.80
C PRO A 694 20.99 -11.15 26.32
N ASP A 695 20.00 -12.02 26.05
CA ASP A 695 18.72 -11.66 25.44
C ASP A 695 18.85 -11.20 23.97
N GLY A 696 19.40 -12.10 23.13
CA GLY A 696 19.59 -11.86 21.68
C GLY A 696 18.30 -11.69 20.87
N ALA A 697 17.14 -11.96 21.45
CA ALA A 697 15.84 -11.77 20.80
C ALA A 697 15.43 -10.28 20.66
N THR A 698 16.02 -9.41 21.48
CA THR A 698 15.73 -7.97 21.48
C THR A 698 16.86 -7.21 20.80
N PRO A 699 16.64 -6.52 19.65
CA PRO A 699 17.66 -5.67 19.04
C PRO A 699 18.08 -4.56 20.00
N LYS A 700 19.39 -4.32 20.07
CA LYS A 700 19.99 -3.30 20.95
C LYS A 700 20.85 -2.36 20.12
N ASP A 701 20.56 -1.06 20.20
CA ASP A 701 21.35 -0.03 19.52
C ASP A 701 21.42 1.24 20.35
N GLY A 702 22.59 1.87 20.37
CA GLY A 702 22.78 3.15 21.06
C GLY A 702 24.18 3.28 21.69
N PRO A 703 24.67 4.52 21.88
CA PRO A 703 26.00 4.79 22.40
C PRO A 703 26.09 4.69 23.93
N SER A 704 24.96 4.70 24.66
CA SER A 704 24.89 4.85 26.13
C SER A 704 25.42 3.67 26.97
N ALA A 705 25.81 2.57 26.31
CA ALA A 705 26.45 1.42 26.94
C ALA A 705 28.01 1.51 26.95
N GLY A 706 28.58 2.60 26.46
CA GLY A 706 30.02 2.75 26.25
C GLY A 706 30.84 2.52 27.51
N ILE A 707 30.46 3.16 28.64
CA ILE A 707 31.17 2.95 29.92
C ILE A 707 30.97 1.52 30.46
N THR A 708 29.82 0.91 30.24
CA THR A 708 29.49 -0.46 30.64
C THR A 708 30.39 -1.45 29.92
N ILE A 709 30.55 -1.31 28.61
CA ILE A 709 31.42 -2.13 27.78
C ILE A 709 32.87 -1.93 28.19
N ALA A 710 33.32 -0.69 28.35
CA ALA A 710 34.69 -0.38 28.74
C ALA A 710 35.04 -0.99 30.09
N LEU A 711 34.13 -0.92 31.08
CA LEU A 711 34.33 -1.50 32.39
C LEU A 711 34.40 -3.04 32.35
N ALA A 712 33.50 -3.69 31.55
CA ALA A 712 33.48 -5.12 31.38
C ALA A 712 34.78 -5.63 30.77
N VAL A 713 35.31 -4.94 29.75
CA VAL A 713 36.60 -5.25 29.12
C VAL A 713 37.76 -5.00 30.06
N ALA A 714 37.74 -3.88 30.80
CA ALA A 714 38.79 -3.58 31.82
C ALA A 714 38.83 -4.63 32.91
N SER A 715 37.68 -5.04 33.45
CA SER A 715 37.52 -6.11 34.41
C SER A 715 38.07 -7.45 33.90
N ALA A 716 37.69 -7.85 32.69
CA ALA A 716 38.11 -9.10 32.07
C ALA A 716 39.64 -9.15 31.87
N LEU A 717 40.24 -8.04 31.41
CA LEU A 717 41.68 -7.94 31.17
C LEU A 717 42.50 -7.85 32.49
N THR A 718 41.99 -7.10 33.49
CA THR A 718 42.67 -6.94 34.78
C THR A 718 42.40 -8.10 35.76
N LYS A 719 41.42 -8.98 35.42
CA LYS A 719 40.90 -10.05 36.31
C LYS A 719 40.44 -9.52 37.66
N ARG A 720 39.86 -8.30 37.69
CA ARG A 720 39.32 -7.66 38.88
C ARG A 720 37.79 -7.74 38.83
N GLU A 721 37.18 -8.05 39.95
CA GLU A 721 35.72 -8.15 40.06
C GLU A 721 35.05 -6.78 39.99
N VAL A 722 33.86 -6.74 39.39
CA VAL A 722 33.00 -5.56 39.34
C VAL A 722 31.95 -5.67 40.44
N ARG A 723 31.63 -4.57 41.10
CA ARG A 723 30.61 -4.50 42.12
C ARG A 723 29.26 -4.91 41.57
N SER A 724 28.55 -5.79 42.30
CA SER A 724 27.24 -6.29 41.92
C SER A 724 26.07 -5.37 42.27
N ASP A 725 26.31 -4.36 43.09
CA ASP A 725 25.33 -3.37 43.58
C ASP A 725 25.28 -2.06 42.78
N VAL A 726 26.01 -1.99 41.68
CA VAL A 726 26.14 -0.78 40.85
C VAL A 726 25.62 -1.07 39.45
N ALA A 727 24.79 -0.15 38.93
CA ALA A 727 24.46 -0.08 37.50
C ALA A 727 25.01 1.21 36.90
N MET A 728 25.18 1.24 35.61
CA MET A 728 25.74 2.42 34.95
C MET A 728 25.13 2.71 33.57
N THR A 729 25.23 3.96 33.17
CA THR A 729 24.93 4.38 31.82
C THR A 729 25.80 5.59 31.47
N GLY A 730 26.33 5.61 30.26
CA GLY A 730 27.15 6.71 29.77
C GLY A 730 27.76 6.37 28.42
N GLU A 731 27.85 7.33 27.55
CA GLU A 731 28.64 7.24 26.33
C GLU A 731 30.12 7.51 26.67
N ILE A 732 31.03 6.84 26.02
CA ILE A 732 32.46 7.05 26.21
C ILE A 732 33.12 7.60 24.95
N SER A 733 33.93 8.63 25.10
CA SER A 733 34.78 9.12 24.02
C SER A 733 36.08 8.33 23.95
N VAL A 734 36.80 8.37 22.82
CA VAL A 734 38.13 7.74 22.66
C VAL A 734 39.13 8.23 23.72
N ARG A 735 38.98 9.46 24.23
CA ARG A 735 39.81 10.04 25.26
C ARG A 735 39.40 9.71 26.69
N GLY A 736 38.33 8.93 26.88
CA GLY A 736 37.85 8.52 28.19
C GLY A 736 36.86 9.51 28.84
N LYS A 737 36.42 10.59 28.17
CA LYS A 737 35.38 11.42 28.68
C LYS A 737 34.06 10.67 28.67
N VAL A 738 33.28 10.79 29.75
CA VAL A 738 31.91 10.28 29.85
C VAL A 738 30.98 11.35 29.37
N LEU A 739 30.24 11.04 28.30
CA LEU A 739 29.32 11.95 27.61
C LEU A 739 27.87 11.73 28.04
N PRO A 740 26.99 12.76 27.92
CA PRO A 740 25.61 12.72 28.39
C PRO A 740 24.78 11.73 27.57
N ILE A 741 23.70 11.24 28.21
CA ILE A 741 22.76 10.25 27.65
C ILE A 741 21.33 10.74 27.74
N GLY A 742 20.43 10.14 26.93
CA GLY A 742 19.01 10.34 27.05
C GLY A 742 18.30 9.29 27.92
N GLY A 743 17.11 9.64 28.43
CA GLY A 743 16.21 8.73 29.15
C GLY A 743 16.71 8.34 30.55
N LEU A 744 17.37 9.25 31.27
CA LEU A 744 17.85 8.97 32.63
C LEU A 744 16.71 8.58 33.58
N LYS A 745 15.54 9.19 33.49
CA LYS A 745 14.36 8.88 34.30
C LYS A 745 13.97 7.40 34.17
N GLU A 746 13.80 6.91 32.96
CA GLU A 746 13.41 5.52 32.69
C GLU A 746 14.49 4.54 33.13
N LYS A 747 15.75 4.86 32.92
CA LYS A 747 16.91 4.07 33.31
C LYS A 747 17.01 3.96 34.83
N ALA A 748 16.82 5.06 35.56
CA ALA A 748 16.81 5.07 37.03
C ALA A 748 15.65 4.23 37.59
N ILE A 749 14.46 4.35 37.02
CA ILE A 749 13.29 3.54 37.38
C ILE A 749 13.58 2.04 37.19
N SER A 750 14.29 1.65 36.11
CA SER A 750 14.63 0.25 35.86
C SER A 750 15.66 -0.29 36.86
N ALA A 751 16.68 0.50 37.23
CA ALA A 751 17.66 0.15 38.23
C ALA A 751 16.98 -0.08 39.60
N HIS A 752 16.12 0.85 40.00
CA HIS A 752 15.34 0.72 41.23
C HIS A 752 14.48 -0.55 41.27
N ARG A 753 13.81 -0.87 40.14
CA ARG A 753 13.02 -2.10 39.97
C ARG A 753 13.87 -3.37 40.08
N ALA A 754 15.09 -3.34 39.58
CA ALA A 754 16.04 -4.46 39.68
C ALA A 754 16.70 -4.58 41.07
N GLY A 755 16.40 -3.64 42.01
CA GLY A 755 16.98 -3.61 43.34
C GLY A 755 18.42 -3.09 43.35
N ILE A 756 18.82 -2.29 42.36
CA ILE A 756 20.12 -1.65 42.26
C ILE A 756 19.94 -0.18 42.63
N PHE A 757 20.55 0.23 43.72
CA PHE A 757 20.38 1.59 44.26
C PHE A 757 21.55 2.52 43.99
N ASN A 758 22.68 2.01 43.57
CA ASN A 758 23.87 2.78 43.19
C ASN A 758 23.94 2.91 41.66
N ILE A 759 23.87 4.13 41.16
CA ILE A 759 23.83 4.38 39.70
C ILE A 759 24.95 5.33 39.29
N ILE A 760 25.81 4.92 38.36
CA ILE A 760 26.83 5.78 37.76
C ILE A 760 26.21 6.46 36.54
N ILE A 761 26.26 7.80 36.52
CA ILE A 761 25.73 8.61 35.43
C ILE A 761 26.72 9.67 34.98
N PRO A 762 26.65 10.17 33.75
CA PRO A 762 27.46 11.30 33.31
C PRO A 762 27.16 12.56 34.14
N LYS A 763 28.18 13.36 34.46
CA LYS A 763 28.02 14.60 35.21
C LYS A 763 27.05 15.59 34.57
N GLU A 764 27.02 15.65 33.23
CA GLU A 764 26.11 16.54 32.50
C GLU A 764 24.63 16.17 32.65
N ASN A 765 24.32 14.94 33.08
CA ASN A 765 22.97 14.48 33.38
C ASN A 765 22.57 14.71 34.85
N GLU A 766 23.37 15.36 35.66
CA GLU A 766 23.02 15.70 37.06
C GLU A 766 21.73 16.53 37.12
N LYS A 767 21.53 17.44 36.18
CA LYS A 767 20.30 18.24 36.04
C LYS A 767 19.04 17.39 35.82
N ASP A 768 19.18 16.23 35.12
CA ASP A 768 18.06 15.37 34.76
C ASP A 768 17.62 14.49 35.96
N ILE A 769 18.34 14.51 37.07
CA ILE A 769 17.97 13.82 38.33
C ILE A 769 16.66 14.42 38.91
N GLU A 770 16.41 15.69 38.67
CA GLU A 770 15.21 16.36 39.16
C GLU A 770 13.93 15.82 38.48
N ASP A 771 14.03 15.31 37.28
CA ASP A 771 12.92 14.71 36.53
C ASP A 771 12.48 13.34 37.09
N ILE A 772 13.30 12.74 37.95
CA ILE A 772 13.01 11.43 38.54
C ILE A 772 12.04 11.62 39.70
N PRO A 773 10.95 10.83 39.80
CA PRO A 773 9.99 10.92 40.89
C PRO A 773 10.66 10.87 42.28
N TYR A 774 10.24 11.75 43.16
CA TYR A 774 10.85 11.92 44.47
C TYR A 774 10.94 10.63 45.29
N GLU A 775 9.93 9.78 45.24
CA GLU A 775 9.87 8.50 45.94
C GLU A 775 11.01 7.55 45.52
N ILE A 776 11.37 7.56 44.27
CA ILE A 776 12.46 6.73 43.68
C ILE A 776 13.80 7.42 43.91
N ARG A 777 13.85 8.73 43.65
CA ARG A 777 15.07 9.54 43.77
C ARG A 777 15.69 9.46 45.18
N LYS A 778 14.87 9.46 46.22
CA LYS A 778 15.37 9.39 47.61
C LYS A 778 16.02 8.06 48.00
N GLU A 779 15.70 6.97 47.26
CA GLU A 779 16.23 5.64 47.49
C GLU A 779 17.47 5.33 46.61
N LEU A 780 17.70 6.13 45.58
CA LEU A 780 18.80 5.97 44.64
C LEU A 780 19.99 6.87 45.01
N ASN A 781 21.19 6.32 44.88
CA ASN A 781 22.46 7.03 45.05
C ASN A 781 23.09 7.26 43.67
N PHE A 782 23.12 8.50 43.19
CA PHE A 782 23.68 8.88 41.91
C PHE A 782 25.14 9.30 42.06
N MET A 783 26.03 8.61 41.33
CA MET A 783 27.45 8.89 41.24
C MET A 783 27.72 9.55 39.89
N CYS A 784 27.92 10.88 39.93
CA CYS A 784 28.13 11.68 38.70
C CYS A 784 29.62 11.65 38.33
N VAL A 785 29.92 11.17 37.11
CA VAL A 785 31.30 11.01 36.60
C VAL A 785 31.51 11.80 35.29
N SER A 786 32.69 12.36 35.15
CA SER A 786 33.12 13.07 33.92
C SER A 786 34.14 12.28 33.11
N GLU A 787 34.86 11.36 33.74
CA GLU A 787 35.91 10.58 33.14
C GLU A 787 35.79 9.10 33.52
N PHE A 788 36.24 8.22 32.63
CA PHE A 788 36.14 6.79 32.80
C PHE A 788 37.01 6.27 33.98
N SER A 789 38.10 6.98 34.32
CA SER A 789 38.92 6.69 35.50
C SER A 789 38.08 6.66 36.78
N GLN A 790 37.13 7.58 36.95
CA GLN A 790 36.19 7.63 38.08
C GLN A 790 35.26 6.40 38.11
N VAL A 791 34.87 5.90 36.93
CA VAL A 791 34.03 4.69 36.81
C VAL A 791 34.82 3.47 37.33
N LEU A 792 36.13 3.37 36.99
CA LEU A 792 36.99 2.32 37.45
C LEU A 792 37.15 2.34 38.99
N GLU A 793 37.37 3.51 39.59
CA GLU A 793 37.51 3.69 41.05
C GLU A 793 36.24 3.29 41.79
N ILE A 794 35.07 3.60 41.26
CA ILE A 794 33.79 3.35 41.92
C ILE A 794 33.35 1.88 41.78
N ALA A 795 33.52 1.29 40.60
CA ALA A 795 32.89 0.03 40.25
C ALA A 795 33.82 -1.18 40.25
N LEU A 796 35.15 -0.98 40.10
CA LEU A 796 36.12 -2.07 40.01
C LEU A 796 36.75 -2.34 41.38
N LEU A 797 36.55 -3.51 41.91
CA LEU A 797 37.08 -3.88 43.24
C LEU A 797 38.64 -3.99 43.20
N PRO A 798 39.35 -3.70 44.34
CA PRO A 798 40.76 -3.92 44.42
C PRO A 798 41.12 -5.39 44.13
N ARG A 799 42.32 -5.66 43.61
CA ARG A 799 42.82 -7.04 43.60
C ARG A 799 43.04 -7.49 45.04
N ASP A 800 42.51 -8.69 45.38
CA ASP A 800 42.96 -9.37 46.58
C ASP A 800 44.39 -9.84 46.37
N PHE A 801 45.38 -8.96 46.39
CA PHE A 801 46.78 -9.29 46.45
C PHE A 801 47.33 -8.83 47.76
N GLU A 802 47.80 -9.81 48.54
CA GLU A 802 48.75 -9.60 49.59
C GLU A 802 49.92 -8.76 49.04
N GLU A 803 50.17 -7.68 49.78
CA GLU A 803 51.40 -6.89 49.88
C GLU A 803 52.19 -6.53 48.62
N ASN A 804 52.10 -5.31 48.23
CA ASN A 804 53.18 -4.40 47.81
C ASN A 804 52.69 -3.35 46.78
N PHE A 805 51.85 -2.42 47.23
CA PHE A 805 51.75 -1.12 46.55
C PHE A 805 51.68 -0.02 47.64
N SER A 806 52.70 0.85 47.64
CA SER A 806 52.74 2.00 48.55
C SER A 806 51.65 3.02 48.17
N PRO A 807 50.99 3.63 49.17
CA PRO A 807 49.92 4.62 48.94
C PRO A 807 50.40 5.95 48.37
N ASP A 808 51.65 6.10 48.06
CA ASP A 808 52.24 7.40 47.76
C ASP A 808 52.14 7.90 46.30
N TYR A 809 51.65 7.06 45.39
CA TYR A 809 51.49 7.47 43.96
C TYR A 809 50.23 8.31 43.67
N PHE A 810 49.31 8.38 44.61
CA PHE A 810 48.02 9.10 44.45
C PHE A 810 48.00 10.48 45.10
N LYS A 811 49.11 10.97 45.73
CA LYS A 811 49.13 12.22 46.50
C LYS A 811 49.61 13.45 45.73
N GLU A 812 50.16 13.36 44.55
CA GLU A 812 50.80 14.51 43.89
C GLU A 812 49.93 15.30 42.93
N ASP A 813 48.72 14.84 42.51
CA ASP A 813 47.91 15.58 41.54
C ASP A 813 46.47 15.91 42.00
N MET A 814 46.14 15.73 43.28
CA MET A 814 44.80 16.10 43.80
C MET A 814 44.88 17.38 44.63
N GLY A 815 45.11 18.50 43.95
CA GLY A 815 44.79 19.84 44.47
C GLY A 815 43.27 20.01 44.58
N GLU A 816 42.81 20.20 45.81
CA GLU A 816 41.57 20.83 46.18
C GLU A 816 40.25 20.33 45.54
N TYR A 817 39.77 19.14 45.84
CA TYR A 817 38.33 18.86 45.90
C TYR A 817 38.07 17.92 47.08
N GLY A 818 37.66 18.48 48.24
CA GLY A 818 37.28 17.73 49.42
C GLY A 818 35.99 16.97 49.18
N ILE A 819 36.08 15.65 49.02
CA ILE A 819 34.95 14.76 49.19
C ILE A 819 35.07 14.06 50.51
N ASN A 820 34.25 14.45 51.51
CA ASN A 820 34.08 13.80 52.78
C ASN A 820 33.48 12.40 52.60
N MET A 821 34.30 11.38 52.62
CA MET A 821 33.85 9.98 52.72
C MET A 821 33.72 9.61 54.19
N ASN A 822 32.55 9.73 54.77
CA ASN A 822 32.20 9.08 56.05
C ASN A 822 31.85 7.60 55.76
N TYR A 823 32.79 6.72 55.87
CA TYR A 823 32.55 5.28 55.97
C TYR A 823 32.04 4.97 57.36
N SER A 824 30.74 4.83 57.60
CA SER A 824 30.21 4.18 58.79
C SER A 824 30.25 2.64 58.51
N GLN A 825 31.24 1.98 59.12
CA GLN A 825 31.17 0.55 59.39
C GLN A 825 29.95 0.31 60.30
N LYS A 826 28.95 -0.42 59.78
CA LYS A 826 28.06 -1.22 60.63
C LYS A 826 27.89 -2.57 59.94
N SER A 827 28.31 -3.56 60.65
CA SER A 827 28.15 -5.01 60.54
C SER A 827 26.78 -5.49 60.08
#